data_90c3ebcb4384b0162f49c8934b6fadcd
#
_entry.id   90c3ebcb4384b0162f49c8934b6fadcd
#
_cell.length_a   1.000
_cell.length_b   1.000
_cell.length_c   1.000
_cell.angle_alpha   90.00
_cell.angle_beta   90.00
_cell.angle_gamma   90.00
#
_symmetry.space_group_name_H-M   'P 1'
#
loop_
_entity.id
_entity.type
_entity.pdbx_description
1 polymer ?
#
loop_
_entity_poly.entity_id
_entity_poly.type
_entity_poly.pdbx_seq_one_letter_code
_entity_poly.pdbx_strand_id
1 'polypeptide(L)'
;MQLIRFGMNLDGNRGWILNNQVGAATLGQQGLLNVLEVHLGLVRAPISHAKRVVDMRQCLVECSTGERFYEASFKVDELGVAEQLLNWRDQWYEAGWNGDFAGTTLPRLQDMVALEKVAKHRVAAGIGQRLQAVSQQLAYRRPQIDSIELTEAMETLPSCWQQVLKQLPIVEPKPLPVLASVGTDLFALQTTLLADQLVASSTIEKFKGDGSVQVVRAESALTSSQWLAEFLKQANEDTAVLIPQQGTLLDAALHANDHACLGQSESSVFRPALQLLPLALKLLQAPIDLAILMQFLAHPVNPLRSRHRRRMAEYLSNCPGIGGAKWHALLQKLVDEDKDENPSTETLANLQYWTESTRYSKKLGLPLEILIERTQKITKFFQTRLVTDSVANKLAFLAAHDQAKAFSDALLALSMQGTTHISFAILDKLLAQSMGSGVGNPLQNAEVGAAAAINNPAALIDSFDNIVWWAMSSPAQVQSHPWSSAEQKSLRDAGVSLPDLKSQAEQQALSWLRPVLLAQRKLVLVLPPEGDELHPFWWLLNASLGSIKITKIEDCLNGPQTMAKTTTTKAITYRALPAKRRWWSFKAENQFDWDKPYSFSSLEPLLFNPYQWALNYPANLRKASVLSIPADFTLMGTLAHRMVEKLYCTADSLVWTLAQLENWFDSQIDTLIDEEGAVLLMAGKQVECLSFKARLRQSVISLHQLLQTAGITSVKPEQLLEGTSNQGDLKGFADLLLTLSDGSTLIVDMKWAGQKKYREKLQNDTHLQLILYAKLVQDATGSWPEVAYFILHDAKLLTTAPYQFKGVTAVTSKSEITKPAVWQQVLKTWAWRKAQFKAGMIEVIVEGTEPNELSTPPEDGVAPQEMDPRYNAYLHLAGWEQ
;
A
#
# COMPACT_ATOMS: atom_id res chain seq x y z
N MET A 1 -22.33 30.06 32.39
CA MET A 1 -21.86 28.95 33.25
C MET A 1 -21.06 28.03 32.37
N GLN A 2 -19.82 27.81 32.70
CA GLN A 2 -18.94 26.91 31.95
C GLN A 2 -18.51 25.78 32.91
N LEU A 3 -19.18 24.63 32.77
CA LEU A 3 -18.84 23.39 33.47
C LEU A 3 -17.88 22.57 32.62
N ILE A 4 -16.76 22.20 33.16
CA ILE A 4 -15.77 21.37 32.47
C ILE A 4 -15.63 20.03 33.20
N ARG A 5 -15.74 18.90 32.49
CA ARG A 5 -15.24 17.61 32.96
C ARG A 5 -13.86 17.36 32.40
N PHE A 6 -12.92 17.14 33.28
CA PHE A 6 -11.52 16.96 32.89
C PHE A 6 -10.96 15.60 33.29
N GLY A 7 -10.31 14.96 32.35
CA GLY A 7 -9.51 13.74 32.53
C GLY A 7 -8.41 13.65 31.48
N MET A 8 -7.26 13.07 31.84
CA MET A 8 -6.08 13.03 30.96
C MET A 8 -6.31 12.40 29.61
N ASN A 9 -7.26 11.45 29.51
CA ASN A 9 -7.52 10.63 28.33
C ASN A 9 -8.83 11.00 27.60
N LEU A 10 -9.37 12.21 27.81
CA LEU A 10 -10.66 12.60 27.22
C LEU A 10 -10.54 13.32 25.87
N ASP A 11 -9.33 13.73 25.45
CA ASP A 11 -9.13 14.33 24.12
C ASP A 11 -9.39 13.30 23.01
N GLY A 12 -10.21 13.67 22.03
CA GLY A 12 -10.57 12.81 20.90
C GLY A 12 -11.55 11.68 21.24
N ASN A 13 -11.80 11.41 22.52
CA ASN A 13 -12.87 10.55 22.95
C ASN A 13 -14.16 11.36 23.09
N ARG A 14 -15.25 10.84 22.54
CA ARG A 14 -16.57 11.43 22.71
C ARG A 14 -17.02 11.13 24.13
N GLY A 15 -16.74 12.05 25.05
CA GLY A 15 -17.37 12.02 26.38
C GLY A 15 -18.87 12.23 26.18
N TRP A 16 -19.65 11.19 26.37
CA TRP A 16 -21.10 11.28 26.32
C TRP A 16 -21.58 11.95 27.59
N ILE A 17 -22.17 13.13 27.47
CA ILE A 17 -22.95 13.72 28.50
C ILE A 17 -24.38 13.28 28.20
N LEU A 18 -24.90 12.32 28.95
CA LEU A 18 -26.28 11.81 28.80
C LEU A 18 -27.32 12.91 28.93
N ASN A 19 -27.02 13.98 29.65
CA ASN A 19 -27.85 15.17 29.76
C ASN A 19 -27.18 16.29 28.97
N ASN A 20 -27.61 16.54 27.76
CA ASN A 20 -27.18 17.68 26.91
C ASN A 20 -27.27 19.00 27.67
N GLN A 21 -26.26 19.35 28.43
CA GLN A 21 -26.23 20.62 29.19
C GLN A 21 -25.53 21.67 28.31
N VAL A 22 -26.23 22.75 28.00
CA VAL A 22 -25.62 23.91 27.34
C VAL A 22 -24.62 24.57 28.30
N GLY A 23 -23.39 24.76 27.83
CA GLY A 23 -22.30 25.35 28.63
C GLY A 23 -21.44 24.32 29.39
N ALA A 24 -21.60 23.01 29.13
CA ALA A 24 -20.72 21.96 29.63
C ALA A 24 -19.79 21.46 28.52
N ALA A 25 -18.53 21.14 28.87
CA ALA A 25 -17.56 20.56 27.97
C ALA A 25 -16.80 19.41 28.63
N THR A 26 -16.53 18.33 27.89
CA THR A 26 -15.65 17.24 28.32
C THR A 26 -14.32 17.40 27.58
N LEU A 27 -13.24 17.60 28.32
CA LEU A 27 -11.95 17.99 27.78
C LEU A 27 -10.85 17.09 28.33
N GLY A 28 -9.93 16.69 27.46
CA GLY A 28 -8.67 16.08 27.81
C GLY A 28 -7.57 17.11 28.03
N GLN A 29 -6.36 16.63 28.10
CA GLN A 29 -5.15 17.41 28.39
C GLN A 29 -4.99 18.59 27.42
N GLN A 30 -5.08 18.36 26.12
CA GLN A 30 -4.88 19.41 25.11
C GLN A 30 -6.09 20.35 25.08
N GLY A 31 -7.29 19.82 25.22
CA GLY A 31 -8.53 20.60 25.22
C GLY A 31 -8.55 21.63 26.35
N LEU A 32 -8.30 21.19 27.60
CA LEU A 32 -8.28 22.11 28.75
C LEU A 32 -7.13 23.13 28.66
N LEU A 33 -5.93 22.71 28.26
CA LEU A 33 -4.79 23.61 28.07
C LEU A 33 -5.13 24.73 27.07
N ASN A 34 -5.73 24.38 25.93
CA ASN A 34 -6.12 25.36 24.91
C ASN A 34 -7.17 26.35 25.44
N VAL A 35 -8.17 25.88 26.20
CA VAL A 35 -9.18 26.77 26.85
C VAL A 35 -8.50 27.73 27.80
N LEU A 36 -7.60 27.26 28.66
CA LEU A 36 -6.87 28.10 29.62
C LEU A 36 -6.01 29.14 28.90
N GLU A 37 -5.25 28.73 27.85
CA GLU A 37 -4.43 29.68 27.07
C GLU A 37 -5.27 30.76 26.40
N VAL A 38 -6.44 30.42 25.85
CA VAL A 38 -7.35 31.41 25.26
C VAL A 38 -7.81 32.42 26.31
N HIS A 39 -8.28 31.94 27.47
CA HIS A 39 -8.80 32.83 28.55
C HIS A 39 -7.70 33.71 29.15
N LEU A 40 -6.45 33.21 29.17
CA LEU A 40 -5.33 33.94 29.76
C LEU A 40 -4.54 34.77 28.75
N GLY A 41 -4.85 34.67 27.47
CA GLY A 41 -4.16 35.42 26.38
C GLY A 41 -2.79 34.86 26.05
N LEU A 42 -2.57 33.57 26.25
CA LEU A 42 -1.30 32.85 26.02
C LEU A 42 -1.26 32.09 24.69
N VAL A 43 -2.25 32.27 23.83
CA VAL A 43 -2.37 31.56 22.55
C VAL A 43 -1.12 31.77 21.69
N ARG A 44 -0.56 30.69 21.17
CA ARG A 44 0.62 30.69 20.29
C ARG A 44 0.30 29.97 19.00
N ALA A 45 1.03 30.31 17.93
CA ALA A 45 0.96 29.54 16.69
C ALA A 45 1.46 28.10 16.93
N PRO A 46 0.73 27.08 16.44
CA PRO A 46 1.16 25.70 16.59
C PRO A 46 2.47 25.46 15.83
N ILE A 47 3.41 24.76 16.47
CA ILE A 47 4.68 24.35 15.87
C ILE A 47 4.70 22.83 15.79
N SER A 48 5.02 22.29 14.62
CA SER A 48 5.03 20.85 14.38
C SER A 48 6.11 20.13 15.20
N HIS A 49 5.85 18.87 15.55
CA HIS A 49 6.81 18.01 16.23
C HIS A 49 8.11 17.88 15.42
N ALA A 50 8.02 17.65 14.11
CA ALA A 50 9.17 17.55 13.22
C ALA A 50 10.09 18.79 13.29
N LYS A 51 9.51 20.02 13.32
CA LYS A 51 10.28 21.24 13.48
C LYS A 51 10.95 21.32 14.86
N ARG A 52 10.24 20.93 15.93
CA ARG A 52 10.83 20.91 17.30
C ARG A 52 12.02 19.95 17.39
N VAL A 53 11.95 18.80 16.70
CA VAL A 53 13.07 17.83 16.64
C VAL A 53 14.25 18.41 15.88
N VAL A 54 14.02 19.10 14.76
CA VAL A 54 15.09 19.79 14.01
C VAL A 54 15.73 20.91 14.83
N ASP A 55 14.94 21.71 15.56
CA ASP A 55 15.45 22.73 16.43
C ASP A 55 16.29 22.14 17.61
N MET A 56 15.84 21.01 18.16
CA MET A 56 16.55 20.25 19.20
C MET A 56 17.85 19.64 18.66
N ARG A 57 17.85 19.10 17.43
CA ARG A 57 19.08 18.64 16.76
C ARG A 57 20.13 19.75 16.71
N GLN A 58 19.75 20.97 16.36
CA GLN A 58 20.66 22.10 16.32
C GLN A 58 21.24 22.41 17.69
N CYS A 59 20.43 22.36 18.74
CA CYS A 59 20.92 22.53 20.13
C CYS A 59 21.95 21.46 20.51
N LEU A 60 21.73 20.21 20.08
CA LEU A 60 22.66 19.10 20.31
C LEU A 60 24.00 19.33 19.59
N VAL A 61 23.98 19.81 18.34
CA VAL A 61 25.21 20.16 17.61
C VAL A 61 26.01 21.23 18.35
N GLU A 62 25.35 22.28 18.84
CA GLU A 62 25.99 23.38 19.54
C GLU A 62 26.53 23.00 20.94
N CYS A 63 25.87 22.04 21.61
CA CYS A 63 26.28 21.56 22.92
C CYS A 63 27.32 20.44 22.85
N SER A 64 27.67 19.92 21.68
CA SER A 64 28.65 18.85 21.50
C SER A 64 30.02 19.29 21.89
N THR A 65 30.67 18.55 22.79
CA THR A 65 32.02 18.80 23.31
C THR A 65 33.02 17.66 23.07
N GLY A 66 32.55 16.54 22.51
CA GLY A 66 33.27 15.26 22.34
C GLY A 66 33.09 14.27 23.48
N GLU A 67 32.45 14.65 24.59
CA GLU A 67 32.36 13.84 25.82
C GLU A 67 30.91 13.62 26.31
N ARG A 68 29.91 14.17 25.63
CA ARG A 68 28.49 14.03 26.04
C ARG A 68 27.95 12.60 25.85
N PHE A 69 27.12 12.15 26.79
CA PHE A 69 26.60 10.78 26.76
C PHE A 69 25.86 10.42 25.47
N TYR A 70 25.30 11.36 24.75
CA TYR A 70 24.51 11.17 23.54
C TYR A 70 25.34 11.20 22.24
N GLU A 71 26.56 11.72 22.26
CA GLU A 71 27.30 12.06 21.02
C GLU A 71 27.64 10.86 20.13
N ALA A 72 27.95 9.71 20.73
CA ALA A 72 28.20 8.49 19.95
C ALA A 72 26.96 8.05 19.17
N SER A 73 25.78 8.06 19.80
CA SER A 73 24.51 7.73 19.17
C SER A 73 24.06 8.83 18.20
N PHE A 74 24.31 10.09 18.54
CA PHE A 74 23.95 11.24 17.70
C PHE A 74 24.69 11.23 16.36
N LYS A 75 25.95 10.80 16.32
CA LYS A 75 26.70 10.62 15.05
C LYS A 75 26.08 9.59 14.12
N VAL A 76 25.36 8.62 14.64
CA VAL A 76 24.70 7.56 13.86
C VAL A 76 23.30 7.99 13.46
N ASP A 77 22.54 8.60 14.38
CA ASP A 77 21.14 8.98 14.18
C ASP A 77 20.82 10.34 14.85
N GLU A 78 21.12 11.42 14.14
CA GLU A 78 20.95 12.77 14.65
C GLU A 78 19.50 13.10 15.03
N LEU A 79 18.54 12.75 14.18
CA LEU A 79 17.12 13.07 14.39
C LEU A 79 16.48 12.17 15.46
N GLY A 80 16.85 10.88 15.50
CA GLY A 80 16.30 9.98 16.51
C GLY A 80 16.76 10.31 17.91
N VAL A 81 18.02 10.67 18.06
CA VAL A 81 18.54 11.11 19.36
C VAL A 81 17.91 12.45 19.76
N ALA A 82 17.77 13.39 18.81
CA ALA A 82 17.11 14.67 19.07
C ALA A 82 15.66 14.48 19.51
N GLU A 83 14.91 13.58 18.87
CA GLU A 83 13.55 13.24 19.23
C GLU A 83 13.46 12.60 20.62
N GLN A 84 14.34 11.66 20.92
CA GLN A 84 14.38 10.98 22.22
C GLN A 84 14.68 11.96 23.36
N LEU A 85 15.67 12.83 23.19
CA LEU A 85 16.02 13.82 24.23
C LEU A 85 14.95 14.91 24.36
N LEU A 86 14.29 15.28 23.26
CA LEU A 86 13.13 16.18 23.30
C LEU A 86 11.98 15.56 24.09
N ASN A 87 11.69 14.27 23.88
CA ASN A 87 10.64 13.56 24.61
C ASN A 87 10.96 13.47 26.12
N TRP A 88 12.20 13.17 26.47
CA TRP A 88 12.62 13.19 27.90
C TRP A 88 12.48 14.57 28.51
N ARG A 89 12.91 15.60 27.80
CA ARG A 89 12.77 17.01 28.22
C ARG A 89 11.29 17.35 28.51
N ASP A 90 10.39 17.03 27.57
CA ASP A 90 8.96 17.32 27.69
C ASP A 90 8.34 16.56 28.89
N GLN A 91 8.64 15.26 29.04
CA GLN A 91 8.20 14.46 30.18
C GLN A 91 8.67 15.04 31.52
N TRP A 92 9.91 15.50 31.61
CA TRP A 92 10.40 16.11 32.85
C TRP A 92 9.70 17.43 33.16
N TYR A 93 9.44 18.27 32.17
CA TYR A 93 8.65 19.50 32.35
C TYR A 93 7.23 19.21 32.82
N GLU A 94 6.57 18.19 32.27
CA GLU A 94 5.25 17.75 32.74
C GLU A 94 5.29 17.21 34.17
N ALA A 95 6.39 16.54 34.54
CA ALA A 95 6.64 16.02 35.89
C ALA A 95 7.12 17.10 36.91
N GLY A 96 7.23 18.37 36.52
CA GLY A 96 7.56 19.47 37.41
C GLY A 96 8.97 20.06 37.28
N TRP A 97 9.76 19.66 36.28
CA TRP A 97 11.12 20.20 36.10
C TRP A 97 11.09 21.70 35.81
N ASN A 98 12.07 22.42 36.38
CA ASN A 98 12.25 23.85 36.16
C ASN A 98 13.33 24.20 35.14
N GLY A 99 14.02 23.20 34.58
CA GLY A 99 15.12 23.36 33.62
C GLY A 99 16.52 23.21 34.25
N ASP A 100 16.63 22.88 35.55
CA ASP A 100 17.91 22.72 36.24
C ASP A 100 17.87 21.50 37.20
N PHE A 101 19.04 20.98 37.54
CA PHE A 101 19.29 20.00 38.59
C PHE A 101 20.42 20.53 39.49
N ALA A 102 20.07 21.34 40.47
CA ALA A 102 21.03 21.99 41.32
C ALA A 102 21.98 20.97 42.02
N GLY A 103 23.30 21.07 41.72
CA GLY A 103 24.32 20.27 42.35
C GLY A 103 24.41 18.79 41.96
N THR A 104 23.72 18.35 40.90
CA THR A 104 23.88 16.96 40.46
C THR A 104 25.28 16.65 39.94
N THR A 105 25.79 15.47 40.30
CA THR A 105 27.09 14.96 39.82
C THR A 105 26.90 13.88 38.72
N LEU A 106 25.70 13.54 38.38
CA LEU A 106 25.36 12.48 37.42
C LEU A 106 25.51 12.99 35.97
N PRO A 107 26.39 12.38 35.15
CA PRO A 107 26.77 12.92 33.83
C PRO A 107 25.57 13.16 32.89
N ARG A 108 24.66 12.20 32.80
CA ARG A 108 23.48 12.33 31.91
C ARG A 108 22.60 13.51 32.27
N LEU A 109 22.39 13.73 33.57
CA LEU A 109 21.57 14.85 34.06
C LEU A 109 22.29 16.20 33.85
N GLN A 110 23.63 16.25 34.09
CA GLN A 110 24.46 17.45 33.78
C GLN A 110 24.40 17.82 32.31
N ASP A 111 24.49 16.83 31.43
CA ASP A 111 24.39 17.02 29.97
C ASP A 111 23.02 17.56 29.55
N MET A 112 21.93 17.04 30.16
CA MET A 112 20.59 17.53 29.90
C MET A 112 20.40 18.98 30.39
N VAL A 113 20.97 19.37 31.52
CA VAL A 113 20.97 20.79 31.99
C VAL A 113 21.73 21.69 31.05
N ALA A 114 22.89 21.23 30.57
CA ALA A 114 23.68 21.99 29.60
C ALA A 114 22.90 22.20 28.31
N LEU A 115 22.23 21.15 27.82
CA LEU A 115 21.37 21.19 26.64
C LEU A 115 20.17 22.14 26.83
N GLU A 116 19.52 22.11 28.04
CA GLU A 116 18.36 22.97 28.32
C GLU A 116 18.72 24.48 28.32
N LYS A 117 19.91 24.85 28.76
CA LYS A 117 20.35 26.25 28.69
C LYS A 117 20.28 26.84 27.28
N VAL A 118 20.50 26.00 26.25
CA VAL A 118 20.38 26.40 24.84
C VAL A 118 18.95 26.17 24.33
N ALA A 119 18.37 25.01 24.63
CA ALA A 119 17.09 24.58 24.10
C ALA A 119 15.90 25.43 24.60
N LYS A 120 15.96 25.94 25.83
CA LYS A 120 14.90 26.77 26.44
C LYS A 120 14.45 27.96 25.60
N HIS A 121 15.37 28.54 24.82
CA HIS A 121 15.10 29.73 24.01
C HIS A 121 14.89 29.44 22.52
N ARG A 122 15.17 28.21 22.06
CA ARG A 122 15.15 27.86 20.65
C ARG A 122 14.07 26.81 20.31
N VAL A 123 13.89 25.85 21.20
CA VAL A 123 12.88 24.79 21.00
C VAL A 123 11.55 25.25 21.55
N ALA A 124 10.53 25.19 20.72
CA ALA A 124 9.19 25.56 21.15
C ALA A 124 8.70 24.78 22.38
N ALA A 125 7.95 25.46 23.23
CA ALA A 125 7.47 24.91 24.51
C ALA A 125 6.62 23.66 24.32
N GLY A 126 6.89 22.61 25.11
CA GLY A 126 6.04 21.44 25.29
C GLY A 126 4.88 21.72 26.23
N ILE A 127 4.04 20.71 26.48
CA ILE A 127 2.85 20.82 27.35
C ILE A 127 3.23 21.28 28.75
N GLY A 128 4.24 20.68 29.37
CA GLY A 128 4.68 21.04 30.73
C GLY A 128 5.11 22.51 30.86
N GLN A 129 5.85 23.04 29.89
CA GLN A 129 6.26 24.46 29.88
C GLN A 129 5.08 25.41 29.63
N ARG A 130 4.11 25.00 28.77
CA ARG A 130 2.88 25.75 28.54
C ARG A 130 2.04 25.80 29.83
N LEU A 131 1.92 24.70 30.57
CA LEU A 131 1.26 24.64 31.89
C LEU A 131 1.94 25.51 32.94
N GLN A 132 3.28 25.56 32.96
CA GLN A 132 4.02 26.47 33.83
C GLN A 132 3.67 27.92 33.53
N ALA A 133 3.61 28.33 32.25
CA ALA A 133 3.17 29.65 31.85
C ALA A 133 1.73 29.95 32.26
N VAL A 134 0.80 28.97 32.10
CA VAL A 134 -0.57 29.05 32.58
C VAL A 134 -0.59 29.24 34.08
N SER A 135 0.14 28.43 34.86
CA SER A 135 0.19 28.51 36.33
C SER A 135 0.67 29.89 36.80
N GLN A 136 1.70 30.48 36.15
CA GLN A 136 2.17 31.80 36.46
C GLN A 136 1.12 32.90 36.16
N GLN A 137 0.40 32.76 35.03
CA GLN A 137 -0.59 33.76 34.63
C GLN A 137 -1.86 33.70 35.49
N LEU A 138 -2.23 32.55 36.02
CA LEU A 138 -3.34 32.36 36.93
C LEU A 138 -3.20 33.19 38.24
N ALA A 139 -1.98 33.52 38.65
CA ALA A 139 -1.74 34.39 39.79
C ALA A 139 -2.26 35.83 39.57
N TYR A 140 -2.37 36.26 38.33
CA TYR A 140 -2.75 37.61 37.94
C TYR A 140 -4.14 37.72 37.30
N ARG A 141 -4.60 36.63 36.67
CA ARG A 141 -5.86 36.63 35.93
C ARG A 141 -6.63 35.32 36.14
N ARG A 142 -7.90 35.40 36.47
CA ARG A 142 -8.78 34.23 36.59
C ARG A 142 -9.54 33.95 35.32
N PRO A 143 -9.55 32.70 34.82
CA PRO A 143 -10.37 32.30 33.70
C PRO A 143 -11.85 32.29 34.07
N GLN A 144 -12.74 32.46 33.07
CA GLN A 144 -14.19 32.41 33.29
C GLN A 144 -14.69 30.97 33.26
N ILE A 145 -14.27 30.17 34.24
CA ILE A 145 -14.67 28.77 34.44
C ILE A 145 -15.36 28.66 35.79
N ASP A 146 -16.56 28.11 35.78
CA ASP A 146 -17.35 28.02 37.05
C ASP A 146 -16.97 26.80 37.88
N SER A 147 -16.71 25.64 37.19
CA SER A 147 -16.34 24.40 37.87
C SER A 147 -15.61 23.45 36.92
N ILE A 148 -14.62 22.74 37.43
CA ILE A 148 -13.92 21.65 36.76
C ILE A 148 -14.11 20.37 37.57
N GLU A 149 -14.90 19.43 37.04
CA GLU A 149 -15.07 18.09 37.62
C GLU A 149 -13.95 17.20 37.17
N LEU A 150 -13.13 16.67 38.07
CA LEU A 150 -12.08 15.70 37.75
C LEU A 150 -12.67 14.29 37.58
N THR A 151 -12.19 13.55 36.60
CA THR A 151 -12.55 12.13 36.40
C THR A 151 -11.54 11.17 37.01
N GLU A 152 -10.43 11.70 37.49
CA GLU A 152 -9.30 11.01 38.13
C GLU A 152 -8.91 11.79 39.38
N ALA A 153 -8.39 11.08 40.40
CA ALA A 153 -7.97 11.74 41.65
C ALA A 153 -6.79 12.71 41.38
N MET A 154 -6.76 13.87 42.01
CA MET A 154 -5.77 14.91 41.82
C MET A 154 -4.33 14.38 41.94
N GLU A 155 -4.08 13.47 42.87
CA GLU A 155 -2.76 12.93 43.18
C GLU A 155 -2.23 12.07 42.06
N THR A 156 -3.10 11.54 41.18
CA THR A 156 -2.71 10.69 40.06
C THR A 156 -2.27 11.48 38.83
N LEU A 157 -2.56 12.78 38.81
CA LEU A 157 -2.20 13.64 37.67
C LEU A 157 -0.71 14.08 37.71
N PRO A 158 -0.09 14.38 36.55
CA PRO A 158 1.25 14.94 36.51
C PRO A 158 1.39 16.24 37.32
N SER A 159 2.55 16.47 37.95
CA SER A 159 2.79 17.58 38.89
C SER A 159 2.41 18.95 38.33
N CYS A 160 2.70 19.22 37.05
CA CYS A 160 2.32 20.50 36.42
C CYS A 160 0.80 20.69 36.34
N TRP A 161 0.05 19.61 36.06
CA TRP A 161 -1.41 19.66 36.08
C TRP A 161 -1.94 19.91 37.47
N GLN A 162 -1.39 19.23 38.50
CA GLN A 162 -1.76 19.47 39.90
C GLN A 162 -1.57 20.94 40.29
N GLN A 163 -0.43 21.56 39.90
CA GLN A 163 -0.13 22.96 40.18
C GLN A 163 -1.14 23.93 39.54
N VAL A 164 -1.57 23.66 38.31
CA VAL A 164 -2.57 24.48 37.62
C VAL A 164 -3.95 24.29 38.23
N LEU A 165 -4.37 23.03 38.40
CA LEU A 165 -5.72 22.72 38.87
C LEU A 165 -5.99 23.18 40.32
N LYS A 166 -4.99 23.16 41.21
CA LYS A 166 -5.09 23.72 42.57
C LYS A 166 -5.47 25.21 42.63
N GLN A 167 -5.28 25.95 41.53
CA GLN A 167 -5.63 27.37 41.43
C GLN A 167 -7.01 27.61 40.78
N LEU A 168 -7.70 26.54 40.41
CA LEU A 168 -8.99 26.56 39.70
C LEU A 168 -10.13 25.98 40.57
N PRO A 169 -11.40 26.30 40.28
CA PRO A 169 -12.54 25.77 41.00
C PRO A 169 -12.76 24.28 40.63
N ILE A 170 -12.06 23.39 41.30
CA ILE A 170 -12.16 21.95 41.09
C ILE A 170 -13.17 21.26 41.96
N VAL A 171 -13.74 20.18 41.45
CA VAL A 171 -14.52 19.19 42.19
C VAL A 171 -13.86 17.83 42.01
N GLU A 172 -13.45 17.23 43.13
CA GLU A 172 -12.83 15.89 43.12
C GLU A 172 -13.83 14.81 42.72
N PRO A 173 -13.35 13.70 42.08
CA PRO A 173 -14.24 12.62 41.70
C PRO A 173 -14.84 11.93 42.94
N LYS A 174 -16.13 11.65 42.87
CA LYS A 174 -16.82 10.89 43.91
C LYS A 174 -16.52 9.39 43.75
N PRO A 175 -16.42 8.63 44.89
CA PRO A 175 -16.36 7.18 44.82
C PRO A 175 -17.54 6.62 44.03
N LEU A 176 -17.27 5.63 43.15
CA LEU A 176 -18.31 4.99 42.38
C LEU A 176 -19.18 4.13 43.29
N PRO A 177 -20.51 4.32 43.29
CA PRO A 177 -21.42 3.45 44.03
C PRO A 177 -21.62 2.12 43.31
N VAL A 178 -22.14 1.11 44.00
CA VAL A 178 -22.69 -0.09 43.37
C VAL A 178 -23.97 0.30 42.65
N LEU A 179 -23.99 0.10 41.31
CA LEU A 179 -25.09 0.53 40.46
C LEU A 179 -26.08 -0.60 40.14
N ALA A 180 -25.58 -1.85 40.12
CA ALA A 180 -26.38 -3.01 39.74
C ALA A 180 -27.44 -3.36 40.81
N SER A 181 -28.54 -4.00 40.38
CA SER A 181 -29.62 -4.42 41.27
C SER A 181 -29.17 -5.53 42.19
N VAL A 182 -29.57 -5.42 43.47
CA VAL A 182 -29.21 -6.38 44.51
C VAL A 182 -29.62 -7.80 44.12
N GLY A 183 -28.73 -8.76 44.36
CA GLY A 183 -28.95 -10.18 44.07
C GLY A 183 -28.57 -10.67 42.71
N THR A 184 -28.12 -9.77 41.79
CA THR A 184 -27.61 -10.12 40.47
C THR A 184 -26.13 -10.48 40.49
N ASP A 185 -25.66 -11.21 39.46
CA ASP A 185 -24.21 -11.53 39.28
C ASP A 185 -23.38 -10.25 39.13
N LEU A 186 -23.91 -9.23 38.46
CA LEU A 186 -23.25 -7.95 38.30
C LEU A 186 -23.13 -7.20 39.64
N PHE A 187 -24.16 -7.26 40.50
CA PHE A 187 -24.11 -6.67 41.87
C PHE A 187 -23.01 -7.33 42.69
N ALA A 188 -22.99 -8.66 42.70
CA ALA A 188 -21.98 -9.43 43.43
C ALA A 188 -20.56 -9.07 42.96
N LEU A 189 -20.38 -8.94 41.65
CA LEU A 189 -19.09 -8.55 41.03
C LEU A 189 -18.67 -7.14 41.41
N GLN A 190 -19.57 -6.15 41.33
CA GLN A 190 -19.30 -4.75 41.70
C GLN A 190 -18.98 -4.62 43.19
N THR A 191 -19.73 -5.33 44.05
CA THR A 191 -19.50 -5.32 45.49
C THR A 191 -18.15 -5.92 45.85
N THR A 192 -17.75 -7.03 45.20
CA THR A 192 -16.44 -7.67 45.45
C THR A 192 -15.29 -6.76 45.00
N LEU A 193 -15.44 -6.07 43.88
CA LEU A 193 -14.39 -5.19 43.36
C LEU A 193 -14.23 -3.85 44.10
N LEU A 194 -15.31 -3.39 44.76
CA LEU A 194 -15.27 -2.17 45.59
C LEU A 194 -14.88 -2.44 47.06
N ALA A 195 -14.81 -3.72 47.46
CA ALA A 195 -14.36 -4.04 48.82
C ALA A 195 -12.84 -3.80 48.93
N ASP A 196 -12.42 -3.05 49.96
CA ASP A 196 -11.02 -2.68 50.20
C ASP A 196 -10.06 -3.86 50.43
N GLN A 197 -10.58 -5.05 50.58
CA GLN A 197 -9.82 -6.26 50.69
C GLN A 197 -10.43 -7.32 49.77
N LEU A 198 -9.71 -7.67 48.72
CA LEU A 198 -9.82 -8.96 48.00
C LEU A 198 -9.38 -10.08 48.99
N VAL A 199 -9.90 -10.03 50.23
CA VAL A 199 -9.66 -11.10 51.19
C VAL A 199 -10.40 -12.31 50.64
N ALA A 200 -9.75 -13.44 50.68
CA ALA A 200 -10.33 -14.75 50.50
C ALA A 200 -11.55 -14.89 51.47
N SER A 201 -12.62 -14.25 51.10
CA SER A 201 -13.92 -14.37 51.81
C SER A 201 -14.39 -15.78 51.55
N SER A 202 -14.65 -16.50 52.61
CA SER A 202 -15.15 -17.87 52.63
C SER A 202 -16.53 -18.05 51.95
N THR A 203 -17.09 -16.99 51.40
CA THR A 203 -18.39 -16.99 50.68
C THR A 203 -18.25 -16.27 49.35
N ILE A 204 -17.57 -16.89 48.38
CA ILE A 204 -17.70 -16.48 46.99
C ILE A 204 -19.12 -16.77 46.55
N GLU A 205 -19.89 -15.73 46.18
CA GLU A 205 -21.19 -15.95 45.55
C GLU A 205 -20.95 -16.68 44.21
N LYS A 206 -21.56 -17.85 44.10
CA LYS A 206 -21.44 -18.63 42.85
C LYS A 206 -22.18 -17.94 41.74
N PHE A 207 -21.58 -17.90 40.55
CA PHE A 207 -22.19 -17.44 39.31
C PHE A 207 -23.57 -18.10 39.10
N LYS A 208 -24.63 -17.30 39.07
CA LYS A 208 -26.03 -17.74 38.93
C LYS A 208 -26.44 -17.86 37.47
N GLY A 209 -25.82 -17.09 36.58
CA GLY A 209 -26.18 -17.03 35.17
C GLY A 209 -27.51 -16.30 34.92
N ASP A 210 -27.79 -15.26 35.68
CA ASP A 210 -29.01 -14.45 35.62
C ASP A 210 -29.06 -13.51 34.39
N GLY A 211 -28.01 -13.49 33.60
CA GLY A 211 -27.90 -12.69 32.39
C GLY A 211 -27.40 -11.25 32.58
N SER A 212 -27.16 -10.81 33.83
CA SER A 212 -26.58 -9.50 34.16
C SER A 212 -25.07 -9.44 33.79
N VAL A 213 -24.39 -10.60 33.85
CA VAL A 213 -23.02 -10.78 33.34
C VAL A 213 -23.04 -11.86 32.26
N GLN A 214 -22.71 -11.50 31.05
CA GLN A 214 -22.66 -12.40 29.92
C GLN A 214 -21.24 -12.47 29.31
N VAL A 215 -20.68 -13.66 29.14
CA VAL A 215 -19.37 -13.87 28.55
C VAL A 215 -19.52 -14.72 27.30
N VAL A 216 -19.04 -14.20 26.20
CA VAL A 216 -19.12 -14.87 24.88
C VAL A 216 -17.74 -14.99 24.25
N ARG A 217 -17.56 -16.05 23.48
CA ARG A 217 -16.34 -16.29 22.69
C ARG A 217 -16.71 -16.99 21.39
N ALA A 218 -16.03 -16.65 20.29
CA ALA A 218 -16.11 -17.36 19.03
C ALA A 218 -14.72 -17.90 18.63
N GLU A 219 -14.68 -18.79 17.65
CA GLU A 219 -13.44 -19.31 17.04
C GLU A 219 -12.68 -18.22 16.27
N SER A 220 -13.37 -17.17 15.80
CA SER A 220 -12.77 -16.04 15.10
C SER A 220 -13.32 -14.70 15.57
N ALA A 221 -12.48 -13.66 15.52
CA ALA A 221 -12.89 -12.30 15.79
C ALA A 221 -13.98 -11.80 14.81
N LEU A 222 -13.97 -12.31 13.57
CA LEU A 222 -15.02 -12.01 12.58
C LEU A 222 -16.39 -12.52 13.05
N THR A 223 -16.48 -13.77 13.51
CA THR A 223 -17.74 -14.34 14.04
C THR A 223 -18.22 -13.56 15.26
N SER A 224 -17.29 -13.20 16.17
CA SER A 224 -17.61 -12.35 17.33
C SER A 224 -18.14 -10.98 16.91
N SER A 225 -17.55 -10.35 15.88
CA SER A 225 -17.99 -9.02 15.40
C SER A 225 -19.38 -9.07 14.76
N GLN A 226 -19.68 -10.13 14.00
CA GLN A 226 -21.00 -10.35 13.41
C GLN A 226 -22.07 -10.57 14.48
N TRP A 227 -21.76 -11.40 15.49
CA TRP A 227 -22.65 -11.63 16.62
C TRP A 227 -22.91 -10.32 17.39
N LEU A 228 -21.87 -9.53 17.67
CA LEU A 228 -22.03 -8.26 18.38
C LEU A 228 -22.83 -7.24 17.57
N ALA A 229 -22.65 -7.19 16.26
CA ALA A 229 -23.46 -6.33 15.39
C ALA A 229 -24.96 -6.65 15.50
N GLU A 230 -25.34 -7.92 15.50
CA GLU A 230 -26.72 -8.34 15.70
C GLU A 230 -27.21 -8.09 17.15
N PHE A 231 -26.35 -8.26 18.15
CA PHE A 231 -26.66 -7.93 19.53
C PHE A 231 -26.96 -6.43 19.70
N LEU A 232 -26.13 -5.55 19.13
CA LEU A 232 -26.31 -4.11 19.21
C LEU A 232 -27.56 -3.62 18.47
N LYS A 233 -27.99 -4.29 17.43
CA LYS A 233 -29.24 -4.01 16.73
C LYS A 233 -30.48 -4.14 17.63
N GLN A 234 -30.41 -4.97 18.66
CA GLN A 234 -31.49 -5.23 19.61
C GLN A 234 -31.28 -4.52 20.94
N ALA A 235 -30.08 -3.94 21.14
CA ALA A 235 -29.78 -3.20 22.36
C ALA A 235 -30.53 -1.86 22.39
N ASN A 236 -30.88 -1.42 23.56
CA ASN A 236 -31.47 -0.11 23.78
C ASN A 236 -30.44 1.01 23.53
N GLU A 237 -30.92 2.24 23.32
CA GLU A 237 -30.06 3.41 23.09
C GLU A 237 -29.03 3.65 24.21
N ASP A 238 -29.30 3.25 25.48
CA ASP A 238 -28.37 3.36 26.61
C ASP A 238 -27.36 2.21 26.69
N THR A 239 -26.58 2.08 25.61
CA THR A 239 -25.51 1.08 25.49
C THR A 239 -24.18 1.72 25.16
N ALA A 240 -23.12 1.38 25.90
CA ALA A 240 -21.75 1.73 25.59
C ALA A 240 -20.94 0.48 25.14
N VAL A 241 -20.08 0.67 24.17
CA VAL A 241 -19.13 -0.35 23.69
C VAL A 241 -17.72 0.14 23.97
N LEU A 242 -17.00 -0.55 24.84
CA LEU A 242 -15.58 -0.33 25.06
C LEU A 242 -14.79 -1.09 24.00
N ILE A 243 -14.02 -0.37 23.18
CA ILE A 243 -13.31 -0.87 21.99
C ILE A 243 -11.84 -0.51 22.08
N PRO A 244 -11.03 -1.22 22.87
CA PRO A 244 -9.60 -0.91 22.97
C PRO A 244 -8.81 -1.23 21.71
N GLN A 245 -9.28 -2.18 20.90
CA GLN A 245 -8.65 -2.65 19.68
C GLN A 245 -9.63 -3.31 18.72
N GLN A 246 -9.21 -3.52 17.46
CA GLN A 246 -10.03 -4.17 16.41
C GLN A 246 -11.38 -3.48 16.14
N GLY A 247 -11.48 -2.19 16.38
CA GLY A 247 -12.73 -1.43 16.18
C GLY A 247 -13.18 -1.39 14.73
N THR A 248 -12.24 -1.36 13.78
CA THR A 248 -12.54 -1.37 12.34
C THR A 248 -13.25 -2.66 11.91
N LEU A 249 -12.90 -3.81 12.52
CA LEU A 249 -13.56 -5.08 12.25
C LEU A 249 -15.02 -5.06 12.71
N LEU A 250 -15.27 -4.49 13.89
CA LEU A 250 -16.63 -4.34 14.43
C LEU A 250 -17.47 -3.40 13.55
N ASP A 251 -16.91 -2.24 13.14
CA ASP A 251 -17.62 -1.30 12.25
C ASP A 251 -17.93 -1.92 10.88
N ALA A 252 -17.03 -2.72 10.33
CA ALA A 252 -17.28 -3.46 9.10
C ALA A 252 -18.44 -4.46 9.25
N ALA A 253 -18.54 -5.13 10.39
CA ALA A 253 -19.64 -6.03 10.69
C ALA A 253 -20.97 -5.30 10.88
N LEU A 254 -20.96 -4.15 11.56
CA LEU A 254 -22.14 -3.28 11.72
C LEU A 254 -22.66 -2.81 10.35
N HIS A 255 -21.77 -2.30 9.51
CA HIS A 255 -22.12 -1.87 8.15
C HIS A 255 -22.69 -3.01 7.31
N ALA A 256 -22.08 -4.21 7.37
CA ALA A 256 -22.55 -5.38 6.63
C ALA A 256 -23.94 -5.87 7.08
N ASN A 257 -24.36 -5.53 8.30
CA ASN A 257 -25.67 -5.86 8.85
C ASN A 257 -26.67 -4.70 8.82
N ASP A 258 -26.39 -3.66 8.03
CA ASP A 258 -27.22 -2.45 7.91
C ASP A 258 -27.50 -1.80 9.27
N HIS A 259 -26.49 -1.76 10.15
CA HIS A 259 -26.57 -1.12 11.46
C HIS A 259 -25.68 0.12 11.54
N ALA A 260 -26.04 1.09 12.38
CA ALA A 260 -25.30 2.34 12.53
C ALA A 260 -23.84 2.09 12.97
N CYS A 261 -22.89 2.60 12.21
CA CYS A 261 -21.47 2.46 12.47
C CYS A 261 -21.04 3.30 13.68
N LEU A 262 -20.11 2.78 14.46
CA LEU A 262 -19.54 3.43 15.64
C LEU A 262 -18.47 4.49 15.28
N GLY A 263 -18.06 4.55 14.02
CA GLY A 263 -17.03 5.45 13.53
C GLY A 263 -15.62 5.03 13.96
N GLN A 264 -15.38 3.75 14.06
CA GLN A 264 -14.11 3.20 14.49
C GLN A 264 -13.15 3.08 13.30
N SER A 265 -12.07 3.84 13.36
CA SER A 265 -10.99 3.73 12.37
C SER A 265 -9.63 3.84 13.04
N GLU A 266 -8.74 2.93 12.68
CA GLU A 266 -7.36 2.98 13.15
C GLU A 266 -6.59 4.09 12.43
N SER A 267 -5.72 4.78 13.18
CA SER A 267 -4.78 5.72 12.59
C SER A 267 -3.80 4.98 11.68
N SER A 268 -3.59 5.50 10.48
CA SER A 268 -2.68 4.89 9.51
C SER A 268 -1.95 5.96 8.71
N VAL A 269 -0.64 5.78 8.57
CA VAL A 269 0.19 6.57 7.66
C VAL A 269 -0.08 6.24 6.19
N PHE A 270 -0.69 5.07 5.91
CA PHE A 270 -0.97 4.60 4.56
C PHE A 270 -2.28 5.15 3.97
N ARG A 271 -2.90 6.15 4.59
CA ARG A 271 -4.05 6.83 3.97
C ARG A 271 -3.63 7.49 2.65
N PRO A 272 -4.43 7.35 1.58
CA PRO A 272 -4.00 7.80 0.25
C PRO A 272 -3.49 9.25 0.21
N ALA A 273 -4.19 10.19 0.83
CA ALA A 273 -3.76 11.57 0.82
C ALA A 273 -2.37 11.78 1.46
N LEU A 274 -2.05 11.05 2.53
CA LEU A 274 -0.75 11.14 3.22
C LEU A 274 0.39 10.54 2.39
N GLN A 275 0.11 9.62 1.48
CA GLN A 275 1.13 8.94 0.68
C GLN A 275 1.62 9.76 -0.51
N LEU A 276 0.89 10.81 -0.92
CA LEU A 276 1.30 11.62 -2.07
C LEU A 276 2.67 12.28 -1.87
N LEU A 277 2.91 12.90 -0.72
CA LEU A 277 4.19 13.57 -0.43
C LEU A 277 5.38 12.61 -0.43
N PRO A 278 5.38 11.47 0.29
CA PRO A 278 6.45 10.49 0.22
C PRO A 278 6.73 9.97 -1.19
N LEU A 279 5.69 9.64 -1.97
CA LEU A 279 5.84 9.17 -3.35
C LEU A 279 6.47 10.25 -4.23
N ALA A 280 5.99 11.48 -4.15
CA ALA A 280 6.49 12.60 -4.94
C ALA A 280 7.98 12.90 -4.65
N LEU A 281 8.44 12.74 -3.42
CA LEU A 281 9.83 12.94 -3.04
C LEU A 281 10.73 11.76 -3.41
N LYS A 282 10.23 10.52 -3.33
CA LYS A 282 10.97 9.33 -3.78
C LYS A 282 11.25 9.32 -5.28
N LEU A 283 10.45 10.00 -6.09
CA LEU A 283 10.73 10.17 -7.53
C LEU A 283 12.06 10.91 -7.82
N LEU A 284 12.61 11.63 -6.84
CA LEU A 284 13.88 12.32 -6.97
C LEU A 284 15.11 11.42 -6.77
N GLN A 285 14.92 10.14 -6.47
CA GLN A 285 16.02 9.20 -6.24
C GLN A 285 16.56 8.62 -7.56
N ALA A 286 17.90 8.56 -7.70
CA ALA A 286 18.59 7.88 -8.77
C ALA A 286 19.13 6.50 -8.30
N PRO A 287 19.13 5.46 -9.18
CA PRO A 287 18.48 5.44 -10.48
C PRO A 287 16.94 5.52 -10.36
N ILE A 288 16.26 5.72 -11.50
CA ILE A 288 14.79 5.73 -11.50
C ILE A 288 14.27 4.41 -10.93
N ASP A 289 13.28 4.52 -10.02
CA ASP A 289 12.49 3.38 -9.57
C ASP A 289 11.13 3.42 -10.28
N LEU A 290 10.95 2.55 -11.27
CA LEU A 290 9.71 2.48 -12.04
C LEU A 290 8.52 2.00 -11.20
N ALA A 291 8.75 1.22 -10.13
CA ALA A 291 7.67 0.81 -9.24
C ALA A 291 7.12 2.04 -8.48
N ILE A 292 8.00 2.92 -8.00
CA ILE A 292 7.59 4.18 -7.37
C ILE A 292 6.88 5.10 -8.37
N LEU A 293 7.39 5.21 -9.60
CA LEU A 293 6.73 6.00 -10.65
C LEU A 293 5.34 5.45 -10.98
N MET A 294 5.19 4.13 -11.11
CA MET A 294 3.90 3.49 -11.33
C MET A 294 2.95 3.71 -10.17
N GLN A 295 3.42 3.58 -8.92
CA GLN A 295 2.62 3.87 -7.73
C GLN A 295 2.17 5.34 -7.74
N PHE A 296 3.05 6.28 -8.07
CA PHE A 296 2.70 7.69 -8.19
C PHE A 296 1.63 7.91 -9.27
N LEU A 297 1.80 7.36 -10.46
CA LEU A 297 0.84 7.50 -11.56
C LEU A 297 -0.51 6.82 -11.26
N ALA A 298 -0.51 5.68 -10.59
CA ALA A 298 -1.73 4.96 -10.19
C ALA A 298 -2.42 5.58 -8.97
N HIS A 299 -1.73 6.45 -8.24
CA HIS A 299 -2.21 6.99 -6.97
C HIS A 299 -3.48 7.82 -7.15
N PRO A 300 -4.56 7.57 -6.37
CA PRO A 300 -5.86 8.25 -6.55
C PRO A 300 -5.80 9.76 -6.28
N VAL A 301 -5.01 10.16 -5.30
CA VAL A 301 -4.75 11.57 -4.97
C VAL A 301 -3.47 12.00 -5.67
N ASN A 302 -3.58 12.88 -6.67
CA ASN A 302 -2.44 13.19 -7.54
C ASN A 302 -2.61 14.57 -8.21
N PRO A 303 -1.55 15.37 -8.36
CA PRO A 303 -1.61 16.65 -9.05
C PRO A 303 -1.83 16.53 -10.57
N LEU A 304 -1.56 15.37 -11.17
CA LEU A 304 -1.77 15.11 -12.59
C LEU A 304 -3.21 14.63 -12.87
N ARG A 305 -3.75 14.98 -14.02
CA ARG A 305 -5.08 14.54 -14.46
C ARG A 305 -5.12 13.00 -14.61
N SER A 306 -6.25 12.40 -14.22
CA SER A 306 -6.46 10.94 -14.24
C SER A 306 -6.23 10.33 -15.63
N ARG A 307 -6.67 11.00 -16.71
CA ARG A 307 -6.48 10.57 -18.11
C ARG A 307 -4.98 10.46 -18.45
N HIS A 308 -4.19 11.50 -18.11
CA HIS A 308 -2.76 11.52 -18.39
C HIS A 308 -2.03 10.41 -17.64
N ARG A 309 -2.30 10.26 -16.35
CA ARG A 309 -1.70 9.22 -15.51
C ARG A 309 -1.95 7.82 -16.03
N ARG A 310 -3.20 7.52 -16.44
CA ARG A 310 -3.57 6.22 -17.00
C ARG A 310 -2.76 5.92 -18.27
N ARG A 311 -2.69 6.87 -19.21
CA ARG A 311 -1.95 6.70 -20.45
C ARG A 311 -0.44 6.51 -20.24
N MET A 312 0.14 7.28 -19.30
CA MET A 312 1.56 7.12 -18.95
C MET A 312 1.81 5.76 -18.28
N ALA A 313 0.93 5.32 -17.39
CA ALA A 313 1.05 4.03 -16.74
C ALA A 313 0.86 2.86 -17.72
N GLU A 314 -0.08 2.95 -18.66
CA GLU A 314 -0.24 1.99 -19.78
C GLU A 314 1.01 1.93 -20.66
N TYR A 315 1.63 3.06 -20.94
CA TYR A 315 2.89 3.10 -21.68
C TYR A 315 4.01 2.37 -20.93
N LEU A 316 4.20 2.68 -19.64
CA LEU A 316 5.25 2.08 -18.81
C LEU A 316 5.06 0.58 -18.62
N SER A 317 3.84 0.07 -18.66
CA SER A 317 3.57 -1.38 -18.60
C SER A 317 4.01 -2.13 -19.89
N ASN A 318 4.18 -1.43 -21.00
CA ASN A 318 4.62 -1.99 -22.28
C ASN A 318 6.08 -1.62 -22.60
N CYS A 319 6.51 -0.42 -22.22
CA CYS A 319 7.82 0.15 -22.49
C CYS A 319 8.34 0.80 -21.19
N PRO A 320 9.01 0.01 -20.30
CA PRO A 320 9.38 0.45 -18.96
C PRO A 320 10.60 1.38 -18.96
N GLY A 321 10.43 2.58 -19.48
CA GLY A 321 11.44 3.64 -19.53
C GLY A 321 10.80 5.00 -19.83
N ILE A 322 11.55 6.07 -19.66
CA ILE A 322 11.10 7.46 -19.90
C ILE A 322 12.18 8.25 -20.61
N GLY A 323 11.82 9.40 -21.18
CA GLY A 323 12.78 10.32 -21.80
C GLY A 323 13.12 10.01 -23.27
N GLY A 324 12.71 8.84 -23.80
CA GLY A 324 12.89 8.49 -25.19
C GLY A 324 11.87 9.13 -26.14
N ALA A 325 12.12 9.01 -27.45
CA ALA A 325 11.25 9.60 -28.48
C ALA A 325 9.79 9.16 -28.39
N LYS A 326 9.53 7.89 -28.08
CA LYS A 326 8.17 7.35 -27.90
C LYS A 326 7.47 7.96 -26.68
N TRP A 327 8.21 8.17 -25.60
CA TRP A 327 7.70 8.81 -24.40
C TRP A 327 7.33 10.27 -24.67
N HIS A 328 8.22 11.03 -25.31
CA HIS A 328 7.95 12.42 -25.64
C HIS A 328 6.79 12.56 -26.64
N ALA A 329 6.66 11.65 -27.60
CA ALA A 329 5.50 11.59 -28.49
C ALA A 329 4.19 11.35 -27.73
N LEU A 330 4.21 10.47 -26.70
CA LEU A 330 3.08 10.29 -25.81
C LEU A 330 2.73 11.58 -25.06
N LEU A 331 3.71 12.24 -24.43
CA LEU A 331 3.47 13.48 -23.68
C LEU A 331 2.89 14.57 -24.62
N GLN A 332 3.43 14.70 -25.84
CA GLN A 332 2.92 15.65 -26.81
C GLN A 332 1.48 15.33 -27.22
N LYS A 333 1.17 14.07 -27.47
CA LYS A 333 -0.20 13.61 -27.76
C LYS A 333 -1.18 13.96 -26.63
N LEU A 334 -0.79 13.79 -25.37
CA LEU A 334 -1.62 14.15 -24.22
C LEU A 334 -1.89 15.65 -24.15
N VAL A 335 -0.89 16.47 -24.50
CA VAL A 335 -1.06 17.94 -24.62
C VAL A 335 -2.00 18.32 -25.74
N ASP A 336 -1.86 17.65 -26.89
CA ASP A 336 -2.70 17.94 -28.07
C ASP A 336 -4.17 17.55 -27.84
N GLU A 337 -4.40 16.44 -27.15
CA GLU A 337 -5.75 16.03 -26.73
C GLU A 337 -6.40 17.01 -25.71
N ASP A 338 -5.60 17.78 -24.95
CA ASP A 338 -6.10 18.79 -24.01
C ASP A 338 -6.41 20.15 -24.68
N LYS A 339 -5.89 20.42 -25.88
CA LYS A 339 -6.10 21.71 -26.58
C LYS A 339 -7.57 22.00 -26.86
N ASP A 340 -8.39 20.97 -26.98
CA ASP A 340 -9.83 21.11 -27.22
C ASP A 340 -10.59 21.56 -25.96
N GLU A 341 -10.03 21.34 -24.77
CA GLU A 341 -10.68 21.65 -23.48
C GLU A 341 -10.14 22.93 -22.81
N ASN A 342 -8.83 23.19 -22.88
CA ASN A 342 -8.17 24.38 -22.33
C ASN A 342 -6.70 24.44 -22.76
N PRO A 343 -6.29 25.29 -23.72
CA PRO A 343 -4.93 25.34 -24.20
C PRO A 343 -4.02 25.95 -23.13
N SER A 344 -3.26 25.15 -22.39
CA SER A 344 -2.20 25.68 -21.54
C SER A 344 -0.85 25.07 -21.90
N THR A 345 0.08 25.94 -22.23
CA THR A 345 1.52 25.63 -22.39
C THR A 345 2.11 25.03 -21.09
N GLU A 346 1.40 25.13 -19.98
CA GLU A 346 1.77 24.59 -18.68
C GLU A 346 1.61 23.08 -18.57
N THR A 347 0.75 22.43 -19.40
CA THR A 347 0.47 20.99 -19.29
C THR A 347 1.72 20.15 -19.51
N LEU A 348 2.48 20.40 -20.59
CA LEU A 348 3.71 19.65 -20.88
C LEU A 348 4.75 19.85 -19.76
N ALA A 349 4.98 21.08 -19.37
CA ALA A 349 5.93 21.41 -18.30
C ALA A 349 5.54 20.73 -16.97
N ASN A 350 4.24 20.65 -16.66
CA ASN A 350 3.75 19.96 -15.47
C ASN A 350 3.94 18.43 -15.56
N LEU A 351 3.66 17.82 -16.72
CA LEU A 351 3.92 16.39 -16.94
C LEU A 351 5.41 16.06 -16.75
N GLN A 352 6.30 16.82 -17.39
CA GLN A 352 7.74 16.67 -17.30
C GLN A 352 8.25 16.91 -15.87
N TYR A 353 7.73 17.93 -15.18
CA TYR A 353 8.11 18.22 -13.80
C TYR A 353 7.92 17.01 -12.87
N TRP A 354 6.83 16.28 -13.02
CA TRP A 354 6.55 15.13 -12.16
C TRP A 354 7.25 13.84 -12.61
N THR A 355 7.57 13.70 -13.88
CA THR A 355 8.10 12.43 -14.42
C THR A 355 9.57 12.49 -14.83
N GLU A 356 10.08 13.64 -15.29
CA GLU A 356 11.42 13.80 -15.84
C GLU A 356 12.35 14.67 -15.00
N SER A 357 11.97 15.00 -13.75
CA SER A 357 12.82 15.78 -12.84
C SER A 357 14.18 15.12 -12.64
N THR A 358 15.21 15.95 -12.44
CA THR A 358 16.56 15.50 -12.07
C THR A 358 16.50 14.56 -10.86
N ARG A 359 17.23 13.46 -10.93
CA ARG A 359 17.33 12.45 -9.88
C ARG A 359 18.71 12.50 -9.25
N TYR A 360 18.74 12.26 -7.94
CA TYR A 360 19.94 12.41 -7.11
C TYR A 360 20.39 11.04 -6.57
N SER A 361 21.69 10.76 -6.65
CA SER A 361 22.25 9.52 -6.13
C SER A 361 22.32 9.52 -4.59
N LYS A 362 22.31 8.34 -4.00
CA LYS A 362 22.45 8.19 -2.52
C LYS A 362 23.73 8.84 -1.98
N LYS A 363 24.81 8.91 -2.77
CA LYS A 363 26.09 9.50 -2.37
C LYS A 363 26.03 11.02 -2.30
N LEU A 364 25.34 11.66 -3.24
CA LEU A 364 25.24 13.11 -3.31
C LEU A 364 24.19 13.67 -2.34
N GLY A 365 23.21 12.86 -1.97
CA GLY A 365 22.06 13.32 -1.22
C GLY A 365 21.12 14.18 -2.04
N LEU A 366 20.08 14.70 -1.39
CA LEU A 366 19.05 15.55 -2.00
C LEU A 366 19.27 17.01 -1.65
N PRO A 367 19.30 17.92 -2.65
CA PRO A 367 19.35 19.36 -2.39
C PRO A 367 18.08 19.81 -1.65
N LEU A 368 18.27 20.56 -0.58
CA LEU A 368 17.18 21.00 0.27
C LEU A 368 16.22 21.95 -0.45
N GLU A 369 16.74 22.79 -1.34
CA GLU A 369 15.96 23.70 -2.17
C GLU A 369 14.94 22.96 -3.04
N ILE A 370 15.34 21.88 -3.69
CA ILE A 370 14.46 21.05 -4.53
C ILE A 370 13.37 20.37 -3.69
N LEU A 371 13.71 19.90 -2.48
CA LEU A 371 12.75 19.33 -1.56
C LEU A 371 11.71 20.35 -1.09
N ILE A 372 12.17 21.56 -0.75
CA ILE A 372 11.29 22.67 -0.34
C ILE A 372 10.34 23.04 -1.49
N GLU A 373 10.86 23.25 -2.71
CA GLU A 373 10.03 23.57 -3.88
C GLU A 373 8.96 22.50 -4.12
N ARG A 374 9.35 21.23 -4.15
CA ARG A 374 8.42 20.12 -4.42
C ARG A 374 7.36 19.98 -3.32
N THR A 375 7.75 20.16 -2.06
CA THR A 375 6.83 20.15 -0.91
C THR A 375 5.84 21.32 -0.98
N GLN A 376 6.29 22.50 -1.34
CA GLN A 376 5.42 23.67 -1.52
C GLN A 376 4.39 23.45 -2.64
N LYS A 377 4.78 22.82 -3.76
CA LYS A 377 3.80 22.44 -4.82
C LYS A 377 2.73 21.46 -4.33
N ILE A 378 3.13 20.48 -3.50
CA ILE A 378 2.17 19.54 -2.88
C ILE A 378 1.27 20.27 -1.88
N THR A 379 1.83 21.15 -1.04
CA THR A 379 1.04 21.95 -0.10
C THR A 379 0.01 22.82 -0.84
N LYS A 380 0.43 23.49 -1.92
CA LYS A 380 -0.48 24.30 -2.76
C LYS A 380 -1.57 23.44 -3.42
N PHE A 381 -1.22 22.23 -3.89
CA PHE A 381 -2.20 21.28 -4.43
C PHE A 381 -3.27 20.97 -3.38
N PHE A 382 -2.91 20.63 -2.15
CA PHE A 382 -3.89 20.37 -1.09
C PHE A 382 -4.68 21.62 -0.70
N GLN A 383 -4.07 22.79 -0.64
CA GLN A 383 -4.80 24.05 -0.41
C GLN A 383 -5.91 24.27 -1.45
N THR A 384 -5.61 24.03 -2.72
CA THR A 384 -6.61 24.13 -3.79
C THR A 384 -7.75 23.13 -3.59
N ARG A 385 -7.42 21.87 -3.24
CA ARG A 385 -8.41 20.82 -2.98
C ARG A 385 -9.29 21.12 -1.76
N LEU A 386 -8.74 21.74 -0.71
CA LEU A 386 -9.50 22.20 0.45
C LEU A 386 -10.56 23.26 0.12
N VAL A 387 -10.35 24.03 -0.95
CA VAL A 387 -11.33 25.03 -1.41
C VAL A 387 -12.36 24.41 -2.36
N THR A 388 -11.92 23.57 -3.30
CA THR A 388 -12.73 23.10 -4.44
C THR A 388 -13.52 21.83 -4.19
N ASP A 389 -13.10 20.98 -3.26
CA ASP A 389 -13.69 19.65 -3.05
C ASP A 389 -14.91 19.62 -2.12
N SER A 390 -15.59 18.46 -2.11
CA SER A 390 -16.67 18.18 -1.17
C SER A 390 -16.18 18.16 0.30
N VAL A 391 -17.08 18.39 1.23
CA VAL A 391 -16.77 18.43 2.67
C VAL A 391 -16.10 17.13 3.15
N ALA A 392 -16.56 15.98 2.66
CA ALA A 392 -16.01 14.68 3.04
C ALA A 392 -14.52 14.54 2.65
N ASN A 393 -14.14 14.98 1.44
CA ASN A 393 -12.76 14.94 0.98
C ASN A 393 -11.88 15.97 1.68
N LYS A 394 -12.42 17.12 2.11
CA LYS A 394 -11.66 18.16 2.80
C LYS A 394 -10.96 17.64 4.06
N LEU A 395 -11.62 16.80 4.86
CA LEU A 395 -11.01 16.25 6.09
C LEU A 395 -9.77 15.38 5.78
N ALA A 396 -9.84 14.57 4.69
CA ALA A 396 -8.69 13.78 4.26
C ALA A 396 -7.53 14.66 3.76
N PHE A 397 -7.84 15.74 3.04
CA PHE A 397 -6.83 16.64 2.49
C PHE A 397 -6.25 17.59 3.54
N LEU A 398 -7.01 17.93 4.60
CA LEU A 398 -6.50 18.74 5.71
C LEU A 398 -5.31 18.06 6.40
N ALA A 399 -5.44 16.80 6.76
CA ALA A 399 -4.34 16.05 7.38
C ALA A 399 -3.10 15.97 6.47
N ALA A 400 -3.29 15.77 5.17
CA ALA A 400 -2.17 15.74 4.22
C ALA A 400 -1.54 17.13 3.99
N HIS A 401 -2.35 18.19 4.01
CA HIS A 401 -1.87 19.56 3.99
C HIS A 401 -1.01 19.86 5.22
N ASP A 402 -1.48 19.51 6.42
CA ASP A 402 -0.79 19.75 7.67
C ASP A 402 0.52 18.95 7.77
N GLN A 403 0.53 17.69 7.26
CA GLN A 403 1.75 16.91 7.08
C GLN A 403 2.75 17.61 6.16
N ALA A 404 2.32 18.04 4.98
CA ALA A 404 3.19 18.72 4.01
C ALA A 404 3.73 20.04 4.58
N LYS A 405 2.91 20.78 5.33
CA LYS A 405 3.32 22.00 6.01
C LYS A 405 4.33 21.70 7.12
N ALA A 406 4.08 20.72 7.97
CA ALA A 406 4.98 20.31 9.05
C ALA A 406 6.35 19.89 8.48
N PHE A 407 6.34 19.14 7.38
CA PHE A 407 7.56 18.74 6.67
C PHE A 407 8.29 19.95 6.06
N SER A 408 7.55 20.87 5.42
CA SER A 408 8.12 22.13 4.88
C SER A 408 8.78 22.99 5.97
N ASP A 409 8.12 23.13 7.12
CA ASP A 409 8.64 23.90 8.26
C ASP A 409 9.95 23.28 8.80
N ALA A 410 10.04 21.95 8.84
CA ALA A 410 11.26 21.25 9.23
C ALA A 410 12.40 21.43 8.21
N LEU A 411 12.11 21.37 6.91
CA LEU A 411 13.10 21.63 5.85
C LEU A 411 13.61 23.07 5.90
N LEU A 412 12.72 24.05 6.09
CA LEU A 412 13.09 25.46 6.23
C LEU A 412 13.96 25.67 7.46
N ALA A 413 13.68 25.03 8.58
CA ALA A 413 14.53 25.08 9.77
C ALA A 413 15.93 24.53 9.49
N LEU A 414 16.07 23.39 8.79
CA LEU A 414 17.36 22.85 8.36
C LEU A 414 18.10 23.81 7.43
N SER A 415 17.42 24.46 6.49
CA SER A 415 18.00 25.46 5.60
C SER A 415 18.55 26.66 6.37
N MET A 416 17.79 27.16 7.35
CA MET A 416 18.22 28.25 8.23
C MET A 416 19.45 27.88 9.11
N GLN A 417 19.64 26.58 9.38
CA GLN A 417 20.80 26.02 10.06
C GLN A 417 22.02 25.82 9.14
N GLY A 418 21.92 26.20 7.85
CA GLY A 418 23.00 26.09 6.88
C GLY A 418 23.11 24.73 6.18
N THR A 419 22.14 23.83 6.37
CA THR A 419 22.11 22.54 5.68
C THR A 419 21.71 22.77 4.22
N THR A 420 22.49 22.28 3.26
CA THR A 420 22.22 22.39 1.82
C THR A 420 21.74 21.11 1.19
N HIS A 421 22.13 19.95 1.74
CA HIS A 421 21.77 18.61 1.27
C HIS A 421 21.43 17.73 2.46
N ILE A 422 20.50 16.80 2.25
CA ILE A 422 20.17 15.74 3.22
C ILE A 422 20.29 14.37 2.59
N SER A 423 20.63 13.36 3.39
CA SER A 423 20.61 11.97 2.97
C SER A 423 19.18 11.45 2.84
N PHE A 424 18.99 10.36 2.08
CA PHE A 424 17.68 9.70 1.99
C PHE A 424 17.19 9.15 3.34
N ALA A 425 18.11 8.73 4.23
CA ALA A 425 17.75 8.29 5.58
C ALA A 425 17.16 9.43 6.42
N ILE A 426 17.75 10.63 6.34
CA ILE A 426 17.21 11.83 6.99
C ILE A 426 15.84 12.21 6.38
N LEU A 427 15.70 12.13 5.04
CA LEU A 427 14.43 12.36 4.38
C LEU A 427 13.34 11.44 4.91
N ASP A 428 13.57 10.12 4.93
CA ASP A 428 12.59 9.13 5.39
C ASP A 428 12.21 9.38 6.86
N LYS A 429 13.16 9.75 7.68
CA LYS A 429 12.93 10.04 9.10
C LYS A 429 12.11 11.33 9.32
N LEU A 430 12.42 12.40 8.60
CA LEU A 430 11.63 13.64 8.64
C LEU A 430 10.20 13.43 8.15
N LEU A 431 10.01 12.60 7.10
CA LEU A 431 8.69 12.22 6.64
C LEU A 431 7.93 11.47 7.73
N ALA A 432 8.57 10.48 8.37
CA ALA A 432 7.95 9.73 9.46
C ALA A 432 7.54 10.64 10.62
N GLN A 433 8.42 11.56 11.05
CA GLN A 433 8.13 12.53 12.10
C GLN A 433 7.00 13.51 11.74
N SER A 434 6.88 13.86 10.46
CA SER A 434 5.81 14.73 9.97
C SER A 434 4.45 14.01 9.86
N MET A 435 4.45 12.69 9.67
CA MET A 435 3.24 11.86 9.62
C MET A 435 2.76 11.41 11.01
N GLY A 436 3.68 11.26 11.98
CA GLY A 436 3.40 10.69 13.28
C GLY A 436 2.77 9.30 13.18
N SER A 437 1.70 9.03 13.91
CA SER A 437 0.91 7.80 13.82
C SER A 437 -0.04 7.74 12.61
N GLY A 438 -0.06 8.77 11.77
CA GLY A 438 -1.04 8.92 10.69
C GLY A 438 -2.39 9.44 11.17
N VAL A 439 -3.42 9.19 10.37
CA VAL A 439 -4.78 9.63 10.68
C VAL A 439 -5.79 8.51 10.51
N GLY A 440 -6.90 8.58 11.24
CA GLY A 440 -8.06 7.73 11.03
C GLY A 440 -8.69 7.94 9.64
N ASN A 441 -9.63 7.09 9.26
CA ASN A 441 -10.41 7.30 8.04
C ASN A 441 -11.43 8.44 8.24
N PRO A 442 -11.26 9.60 7.60
CA PRO A 442 -12.15 10.74 7.82
C PRO A 442 -13.57 10.53 7.26
N LEU A 443 -13.78 9.49 6.45
CA LEU A 443 -15.10 9.12 5.94
C LEU A 443 -15.84 8.14 6.88
N GLN A 444 -15.14 7.59 7.86
CA GLN A 444 -15.68 6.61 8.82
C GLN A 444 -16.06 7.36 10.11
N ASN A 445 -17.26 7.90 10.14
CA ASN A 445 -17.80 8.62 11.26
C ASN A 445 -18.86 7.78 11.99
N ALA A 446 -19.07 8.05 13.27
CA ALA A 446 -20.22 7.49 13.96
C ALA A 446 -21.52 8.01 13.34
N GLU A 447 -22.44 7.09 13.13
CA GLU A 447 -23.75 7.37 12.54
C GLU A 447 -24.81 7.65 13.61
N VAL A 448 -25.87 8.32 13.22
CA VAL A 448 -27.00 8.59 14.11
C VAL A 448 -27.66 7.26 14.54
N GLY A 449 -27.89 7.08 15.84
CA GLY A 449 -28.42 5.83 16.40
C GLY A 449 -27.34 4.80 16.77
N ALA A 450 -26.06 5.10 16.55
CA ALA A 450 -24.99 4.23 17.01
C ALA A 450 -24.86 4.22 18.53
N ALA A 451 -24.46 3.08 19.10
CA ALA A 451 -24.10 2.98 20.51
C ALA A 451 -22.91 3.88 20.87
N ALA A 452 -22.76 4.23 22.14
CA ALA A 452 -21.61 4.99 22.61
C ALA A 452 -20.31 4.18 22.46
N ALA A 453 -19.40 4.64 21.62
CA ALA A 453 -18.11 3.97 21.38
C ALA A 453 -16.99 4.63 22.19
N ILE A 454 -16.25 3.86 22.96
CA ILE A 454 -15.21 4.31 23.87
C ILE A 454 -13.94 3.49 23.63
N ASN A 455 -12.85 4.14 23.25
CA ASN A 455 -11.62 3.42 22.88
C ASN A 455 -10.63 3.23 24.04
N ASN A 456 -10.80 4.03 25.10
CA ASN A 456 -9.96 3.97 26.29
C ASN A 456 -10.85 3.81 27.54
N PRO A 457 -10.62 2.82 28.40
CA PRO A 457 -11.45 2.64 29.59
C PRO A 457 -11.45 3.84 30.53
N ALA A 458 -10.38 4.64 30.58
CA ALA A 458 -10.32 5.87 31.35
C ALA A 458 -11.30 6.95 30.85
N ALA A 459 -11.72 6.88 29.57
CA ALA A 459 -12.70 7.78 28.98
C ALA A 459 -14.16 7.34 29.23
N LEU A 460 -14.38 6.17 29.80
CA LEU A 460 -15.69 5.74 30.26
C LEU A 460 -15.99 6.42 31.62
N ILE A 461 -16.70 7.53 31.58
CA ILE A 461 -16.94 8.40 32.74
C ILE A 461 -18.39 8.44 33.18
N ASP A 462 -19.31 7.99 32.34
CA ASP A 462 -20.75 7.91 32.64
C ASP A 462 -21.20 6.45 32.78
N SER A 463 -22.28 6.22 33.54
CA SER A 463 -22.90 4.90 33.65
C SER A 463 -23.88 4.65 32.52
N PHE A 464 -24.01 3.39 32.13
CA PHE A 464 -24.92 2.93 31.08
C PHE A 464 -25.70 1.71 31.53
N ASP A 465 -26.92 1.54 31.00
CA ASP A 465 -27.70 0.33 31.24
C ASP A 465 -26.90 -0.93 30.84
N ASN A 466 -26.32 -0.89 29.61
CA ASN A 466 -25.54 -1.99 29.10
C ASN A 466 -24.12 -1.52 28.75
N ILE A 467 -23.12 -2.27 29.17
CA ILE A 467 -21.73 -2.07 28.73
C ILE A 467 -21.24 -3.35 28.05
N VAL A 468 -20.72 -3.20 26.86
CA VAL A 468 -20.06 -4.26 26.11
C VAL A 468 -18.55 -4.01 26.09
N TRP A 469 -17.76 -4.96 26.53
CA TRP A 469 -16.31 -4.93 26.41
C TRP A 469 -15.90 -5.80 25.22
N TRP A 470 -15.58 -5.14 24.12
CA TRP A 470 -15.18 -5.79 22.89
C TRP A 470 -13.71 -6.24 22.94
N ALA A 471 -13.44 -7.45 22.44
CA ALA A 471 -12.10 -8.03 22.33
C ALA A 471 -11.27 -7.83 23.61
N MET A 472 -11.70 -8.52 24.71
CA MET A 472 -11.04 -8.43 26.03
C MET A 472 -9.65 -9.10 26.02
N SER A 473 -8.70 -8.52 25.31
CA SER A 473 -7.31 -8.97 25.16
C SER A 473 -6.34 -8.15 26.02
N SER A 474 -5.12 -8.66 26.16
CA SER A 474 -4.07 -8.05 26.98
C SER A 474 -3.78 -6.61 26.54
N PRO A 475 -3.75 -5.65 27.47
CA PRO A 475 -3.39 -4.28 27.14
C PRO A 475 -1.87 -4.14 26.92
N ALA A 476 -1.46 -3.03 26.31
CA ALA A 476 -0.04 -2.70 26.20
C ALA A 476 0.62 -2.65 27.59
N GLN A 477 1.80 -3.23 27.68
CA GLN A 477 2.57 -3.26 28.93
C GLN A 477 3.10 -1.87 29.28
N VAL A 478 3.04 -1.55 30.57
CA VAL A 478 3.66 -0.35 31.12
C VAL A 478 5.18 -0.46 31.00
N GLN A 479 5.82 0.56 30.45
CA GLN A 479 7.28 0.58 30.25
C GLN A 479 7.98 1.30 31.40
N SER A 480 9.12 0.75 31.85
CA SER A 480 9.97 1.39 32.83
C SER A 480 10.72 2.59 32.22
N HIS A 481 11.00 3.58 33.05
CA HIS A 481 11.88 4.68 32.68
C HIS A 481 13.34 4.21 32.50
N PRO A 482 14.08 4.80 31.54
CA PRO A 482 15.47 4.41 31.27
C PRO A 482 16.47 5.00 32.30
N TRP A 483 16.00 5.39 33.47
CA TRP A 483 16.78 6.06 34.51
C TRP A 483 17.24 5.08 35.56
N SER A 484 18.53 5.15 35.94
CA SER A 484 19.05 4.41 37.08
C SER A 484 18.41 4.88 38.40
N SER A 485 18.50 4.05 39.45
CA SER A 485 17.96 4.43 40.76
C SER A 485 18.57 5.72 41.32
N ALA A 486 19.86 5.99 41.05
CA ALA A 486 20.53 7.24 41.43
C ALA A 486 19.98 8.44 40.67
N GLU A 487 19.77 8.30 39.36
CA GLU A 487 19.16 9.33 38.52
C GLU A 487 17.71 9.61 38.92
N GLN A 488 16.92 8.56 39.19
CA GLN A 488 15.55 8.72 39.67
C GLN A 488 15.48 9.44 41.02
N LYS A 489 16.43 9.19 41.91
CA LYS A 489 16.54 9.91 43.16
C LYS A 489 16.85 11.37 42.93
N SER A 490 17.83 11.68 42.10
CA SER A 490 18.23 13.05 41.76
C SER A 490 17.07 13.81 41.08
N LEU A 491 16.31 13.16 40.21
CA LEU A 491 15.10 13.72 39.60
C LEU A 491 14.07 14.08 40.66
N ARG A 492 13.75 13.18 41.61
CA ARG A 492 12.82 13.45 42.69
C ARG A 492 13.31 14.59 43.61
N ASP A 493 14.56 14.60 43.97
CA ASP A 493 15.18 15.66 44.82
C ASP A 493 15.10 17.04 44.12
N ALA A 494 15.03 17.07 42.79
CA ALA A 494 14.84 18.29 41.99
C ALA A 494 13.34 18.59 41.70
N GLY A 495 12.41 17.88 42.34
CA GLY A 495 10.98 18.11 42.15
C GLY A 495 10.37 17.44 40.89
N VAL A 496 11.11 16.61 40.21
CA VAL A 496 10.61 15.85 39.02
C VAL A 496 10.04 14.52 39.49
N SER A 497 8.71 14.45 39.60
CA SER A 497 7.99 13.25 40.03
C SER A 497 7.52 12.40 38.85
N LEU A 498 8.38 11.53 38.36
CA LEU A 498 7.98 10.52 37.37
C LEU A 498 7.27 9.37 38.07
N PRO A 499 6.08 8.93 37.56
CA PRO A 499 5.35 7.81 38.15
C PRO A 499 6.17 6.52 37.99
N ASP A 500 6.33 5.73 39.07
CA ASP A 500 6.99 4.44 39.02
C ASP A 500 6.08 3.38 38.33
N LEU A 501 6.66 2.20 38.01
CA LEU A 501 5.92 1.12 37.36
C LEU A 501 4.69 0.68 38.13
N LYS A 502 4.76 0.65 39.49
CA LYS A 502 3.67 0.23 40.33
C LYS A 502 2.51 1.20 40.24
N SER A 503 2.77 2.51 40.41
CA SER A 503 1.76 3.56 40.27
C SER A 503 1.10 3.59 38.91
N GLN A 504 1.91 3.41 37.82
CA GLN A 504 1.37 3.33 36.45
C GLN A 504 0.46 2.11 36.28
N ALA A 505 0.87 0.93 36.77
CA ALA A 505 0.09 -0.29 36.70
C ALA A 505 -1.21 -0.19 37.53
N GLU A 506 -1.16 0.43 38.70
CA GLU A 506 -2.33 0.70 39.54
C GLU A 506 -3.33 1.63 38.83
N GLN A 507 -2.88 2.72 38.25
CA GLN A 507 -3.72 3.62 37.47
C GLN A 507 -4.36 2.93 36.27
N GLN A 508 -3.58 2.13 35.54
CA GLN A 508 -4.09 1.33 34.43
C GLN A 508 -5.16 0.33 34.93
N ALA A 509 -4.90 -0.38 36.00
CA ALA A 509 -5.85 -1.33 36.58
C ALA A 509 -7.15 -0.65 37.00
N LEU A 510 -7.07 0.51 37.69
CA LEU A 510 -8.26 1.28 38.09
C LEU A 510 -9.09 1.72 36.88
N SER A 511 -8.47 2.08 35.78
CA SER A 511 -9.21 2.42 34.56
C SER A 511 -9.99 1.23 34.00
N TRP A 512 -9.41 0.02 34.05
CA TRP A 512 -10.06 -1.21 33.59
C TRP A 512 -11.18 -1.72 34.50
N LEU A 513 -11.32 -1.21 35.69
CA LEU A 513 -12.48 -1.48 36.55
C LEU A 513 -13.74 -0.75 36.06
N ARG A 514 -13.60 0.39 35.42
CA ARG A 514 -14.72 1.27 35.01
C ARG A 514 -15.82 0.56 34.20
N PRO A 515 -15.53 -0.27 33.17
CA PRO A 515 -16.59 -0.96 32.43
C PRO A 515 -17.47 -1.86 33.31
N VAL A 516 -16.90 -2.44 34.34
CA VAL A 516 -17.66 -3.26 35.28
C VAL A 516 -18.47 -2.41 36.26
N LEU A 517 -17.84 -1.37 36.80
CA LEU A 517 -18.45 -0.53 37.86
C LEU A 517 -19.53 0.41 37.32
N LEU A 518 -19.47 0.80 36.05
CA LEU A 518 -20.39 1.73 35.41
C LEU A 518 -21.56 1.05 34.68
N ALA A 519 -21.58 -0.28 34.60
CA ALA A 519 -22.71 -1.04 34.07
C ALA A 519 -23.85 -1.08 35.10
N GLN A 520 -25.08 -0.69 34.71
CA GLN A 520 -26.22 -0.68 35.62
C GLN A 520 -27.04 -1.98 35.58
N ARG A 521 -27.24 -2.54 34.39
CA ARG A 521 -28.10 -3.70 34.16
C ARG A 521 -27.37 -4.89 33.59
N LYS A 522 -26.49 -4.65 32.59
CA LYS A 522 -25.84 -5.75 31.90
C LYS A 522 -24.40 -5.43 31.51
N LEU A 523 -23.51 -6.39 31.79
CA LEU A 523 -22.13 -6.40 31.33
C LEU A 523 -21.93 -7.55 30.37
N VAL A 524 -21.49 -7.24 29.16
CA VAL A 524 -21.16 -8.23 28.12
C VAL A 524 -19.67 -8.23 27.86
N LEU A 525 -19.00 -9.35 28.09
CA LEU A 525 -17.58 -9.53 27.85
C LEU A 525 -17.40 -10.39 26.60
N VAL A 526 -16.85 -9.81 25.54
CA VAL A 526 -16.50 -10.53 24.30
C VAL A 526 -15.03 -10.90 24.39
N LEU A 527 -14.74 -12.17 24.65
CA LEU A 527 -13.37 -12.66 24.73
C LEU A 527 -12.77 -12.82 23.33
N PRO A 528 -11.44 -12.66 23.19
CA PRO A 528 -10.75 -12.96 21.94
C PRO A 528 -10.82 -14.48 21.63
N PRO A 529 -10.54 -14.90 20.38
CA PRO A 529 -10.46 -16.31 19.98
C PRO A 529 -9.56 -17.15 20.89
N GLU A 530 -9.74 -18.48 20.87
CA GLU A 530 -8.86 -19.39 21.61
C GLU A 530 -7.42 -19.33 21.02
N GLY A 531 -6.45 -19.18 21.91
CA GLY A 531 -5.04 -19.02 21.56
C GLY A 531 -4.54 -17.57 21.63
N ASP A 532 -5.41 -16.59 21.61
CA ASP A 532 -5.04 -15.20 21.85
C ASP A 532 -4.93 -14.89 23.34
N GLU A 533 -4.07 -13.92 23.68
CA GLU A 533 -3.80 -13.54 25.07
C GLU A 533 -5.00 -12.78 25.68
N LEU A 534 -5.52 -13.35 26.77
CA LEU A 534 -6.63 -12.74 27.50
C LEU A 534 -6.16 -11.56 28.35
N HIS A 535 -7.03 -10.58 28.54
CA HIS A 535 -6.79 -9.49 29.50
C HIS A 535 -6.62 -10.04 30.91
N PRO A 536 -5.58 -9.64 31.67
CA PRO A 536 -5.32 -10.16 33.03
C PRO A 536 -6.52 -10.03 33.95
N PHE A 537 -7.32 -8.99 33.77
CA PHE A 537 -8.53 -8.73 34.52
C PHE A 537 -9.60 -9.84 34.40
N TRP A 538 -9.59 -10.63 33.33
CA TRP A 538 -10.46 -11.80 33.18
C TRP A 538 -10.29 -12.80 34.33
N TRP A 539 -9.08 -13.05 34.76
CA TRP A 539 -8.80 -13.99 35.86
C TRP A 539 -9.37 -13.49 37.17
N LEU A 540 -9.31 -12.18 37.41
CA LEU A 540 -9.90 -11.56 38.60
C LEU A 540 -11.43 -11.68 38.58
N LEU A 541 -12.07 -11.34 37.47
CA LEU A 541 -13.53 -11.44 37.31
C LEU A 541 -14.02 -12.89 37.50
N ASN A 542 -13.30 -13.84 36.85
CA ASN A 542 -13.66 -15.24 36.97
C ASN A 542 -13.49 -15.79 38.40
N ALA A 543 -12.47 -15.35 39.11
CA ALA A 543 -12.24 -15.73 40.51
C ALA A 543 -13.30 -15.11 41.44
N SER A 544 -13.75 -13.88 41.17
CA SER A 544 -14.72 -13.17 42.00
C SER A 544 -16.13 -13.80 42.01
N LEU A 545 -16.50 -14.53 40.93
CA LEU A 545 -17.80 -15.22 40.80
C LEU A 545 -17.68 -16.73 40.77
N GLY A 546 -16.48 -17.30 40.91
CA GLY A 546 -16.25 -18.75 40.95
C GLY A 546 -16.66 -19.48 39.69
N SER A 547 -15.91 -19.37 38.61
CA SER A 547 -16.14 -20.01 37.27
C SER A 547 -17.38 -19.49 36.53
N ILE A 548 -17.16 -18.41 35.80
CA ILE A 548 -18.16 -17.82 34.91
C ILE A 548 -18.28 -18.71 33.66
N LYS A 549 -19.52 -19.03 33.27
CA LYS A 549 -19.80 -19.83 32.07
C LYS A 549 -19.53 -18.99 30.79
N ILE A 550 -18.59 -19.43 29.97
CA ILE A 550 -18.34 -18.87 28.64
C ILE A 550 -19.32 -19.49 27.65
N THR A 551 -20.07 -18.68 26.94
CA THR A 551 -20.98 -19.10 25.87
C THR A 551 -20.23 -19.09 24.55
N LYS A 552 -20.15 -20.25 23.85
CA LYS A 552 -19.60 -20.32 22.50
C LYS A 552 -20.63 -19.77 21.50
N ILE A 553 -20.25 -18.83 20.68
CA ILE A 553 -21.14 -18.17 19.70
C ILE A 553 -21.62 -19.18 18.66
N GLU A 554 -20.75 -20.10 18.23
CA GLU A 554 -21.06 -21.16 17.28
C GLU A 554 -22.17 -22.10 17.79
N ASP A 555 -22.21 -22.38 19.10
CA ASP A 555 -23.28 -23.17 19.69
C ASP A 555 -24.64 -22.45 19.61
N CYS A 556 -24.62 -21.11 19.70
CA CYS A 556 -25.81 -20.28 19.53
C CYS A 556 -26.33 -20.29 18.09
N LEU A 557 -25.45 -20.45 17.10
CA LEU A 557 -25.81 -20.50 15.68
C LEU A 557 -26.42 -21.83 15.27
N ASN A 558 -26.03 -22.93 15.94
CA ASN A 558 -26.41 -24.30 15.61
C ASN A 558 -27.44 -24.95 16.57
N GLY A 559 -27.80 -24.27 17.67
CA GLY A 559 -28.63 -24.84 18.75
C GLY A 559 -30.09 -24.40 18.72
N PRO A 560 -30.96 -25.10 19.52
CA PRO A 560 -32.36 -24.71 19.65
C PRO A 560 -32.46 -23.38 20.41
N GLN A 561 -32.93 -22.43 19.78
CA GLN A 561 -33.50 -21.07 19.96
C GLN A 561 -33.64 -20.43 21.38
N THR A 562 -32.96 -20.80 22.39
CA THR A 562 -33.11 -20.13 23.71
C THR A 562 -32.20 -18.90 23.90
N MET A 563 -31.08 -18.77 23.15
CA MET A 563 -30.34 -17.53 23.00
C MET A 563 -30.38 -16.96 21.57
N ALA A 564 -30.86 -17.75 20.64
CA ALA A 564 -30.86 -17.51 19.19
C ALA A 564 -32.02 -16.65 18.67
N LYS A 565 -32.76 -15.98 19.52
CA LYS A 565 -33.69 -14.94 19.04
C LYS A 565 -32.97 -13.72 18.46
N THR A 566 -31.65 -13.69 18.56
CA THR A 566 -30.82 -12.54 18.22
C THR A 566 -29.98 -12.71 16.95
N THR A 567 -29.86 -13.91 16.38
CA THR A 567 -29.01 -14.11 15.19
C THR A 567 -29.80 -14.68 14.04
N THR A 568 -30.09 -13.86 13.05
CA THR A 568 -30.59 -14.32 11.75
C THR A 568 -29.39 -14.75 10.90
N THR A 569 -29.17 -16.05 10.75
CA THR A 569 -28.20 -16.56 9.80
C THR A 569 -28.70 -16.32 8.39
N LYS A 570 -27.98 -15.55 7.58
CA LYS A 570 -28.20 -15.47 6.14
C LYS A 570 -27.63 -16.72 5.48
N ALA A 571 -28.46 -17.54 4.85
CA ALA A 571 -28.01 -18.66 4.05
C ALA A 571 -27.15 -18.13 2.88
N ILE A 572 -25.89 -18.54 2.83
CA ILE A 572 -25.01 -18.24 1.71
C ILE A 572 -25.30 -19.27 0.62
N THR A 573 -25.76 -18.80 -0.52
CA THR A 573 -25.95 -19.66 -1.69
C THR A 573 -24.59 -19.90 -2.34
N TYR A 574 -24.06 -21.09 -2.23
CA TYR A 574 -22.87 -21.48 -2.96
C TYR A 574 -23.16 -21.49 -4.47
N ARG A 575 -22.45 -20.69 -5.22
CA ARG A 575 -22.44 -20.78 -6.69
C ARG A 575 -21.30 -21.70 -7.11
N ALA A 576 -21.67 -22.89 -7.56
CA ALA A 576 -20.70 -23.78 -8.20
C ALA A 576 -20.10 -23.10 -9.45
N LEU A 577 -18.83 -23.40 -9.74
CA LEU A 577 -18.24 -23.08 -11.04
C LEU A 577 -19.09 -23.70 -12.16
N PRO A 578 -19.07 -23.14 -13.37
CA PRO A 578 -19.74 -23.74 -14.52
C PRO A 578 -19.31 -25.21 -14.69
N ALA A 579 -20.25 -26.08 -15.09
CA ALA A 579 -19.90 -27.46 -15.36
C ALA A 579 -18.81 -27.52 -16.44
N LYS A 580 -17.77 -28.34 -16.20
CA LYS A 580 -16.70 -28.59 -17.14
C LYS A 580 -17.25 -29.02 -18.50
N ARG A 581 -16.93 -28.26 -19.53
CA ARG A 581 -17.43 -28.47 -20.90
C ARG A 581 -16.29 -28.34 -21.89
N ARG A 582 -16.21 -29.30 -22.80
CA ARG A 582 -15.33 -29.21 -23.95
C ARG A 582 -15.92 -28.37 -25.07
N TRP A 583 -17.24 -28.52 -25.32
CA TRP A 583 -17.94 -27.81 -26.37
C TRP A 583 -18.87 -26.77 -25.81
N TRP A 584 -18.75 -25.55 -26.31
CA TRP A 584 -19.66 -24.44 -26.03
C TRP A 584 -20.46 -24.13 -27.30
N SER A 585 -21.77 -24.01 -27.11
CA SER A 585 -22.67 -23.60 -28.19
C SER A 585 -23.07 -22.12 -28.01
N PHE A 586 -23.17 -21.41 -29.11
CA PHE A 586 -23.71 -20.06 -29.15
C PHE A 586 -24.69 -19.92 -30.33
N LYS A 587 -25.55 -18.88 -30.26
CA LYS A 587 -26.52 -18.65 -31.33
C LYS A 587 -25.77 -18.22 -32.60
N ALA A 588 -26.02 -18.95 -33.70
CA ALA A 588 -25.38 -18.71 -35.01
C ALA A 588 -25.69 -17.31 -35.59
N GLU A 589 -26.69 -16.63 -35.05
CA GLU A 589 -27.04 -15.22 -35.39
C GLU A 589 -26.00 -14.22 -34.93
N ASN A 590 -25.16 -14.56 -33.94
CA ASN A 590 -24.05 -13.70 -33.50
C ASN A 590 -22.88 -13.87 -34.48
N GLN A 591 -22.92 -13.11 -35.55
CA GLN A 591 -21.88 -13.14 -36.57
C GLN A 591 -20.58 -12.58 -36.03
N PHE A 592 -19.51 -13.38 -36.12
CA PHE A 592 -18.17 -12.89 -35.91
C PHE A 592 -17.76 -12.01 -37.10
N ASP A 593 -17.07 -10.91 -36.79
CA ASP A 593 -16.45 -10.07 -37.82
C ASP A 593 -15.20 -10.82 -38.36
N TRP A 594 -15.37 -11.48 -39.51
CA TRP A 594 -14.32 -12.24 -40.17
C TRP A 594 -13.46 -11.39 -41.10
N ASP A 595 -13.80 -10.11 -41.28
CA ASP A 595 -13.18 -9.24 -42.30
C ASP A 595 -11.92 -8.54 -41.77
N LYS A 596 -11.60 -8.71 -40.52
CA LYS A 596 -10.35 -8.18 -39.94
C LYS A 596 -9.15 -8.99 -40.37
N PRO A 597 -8.05 -8.33 -40.81
CA PRO A 597 -6.83 -9.04 -41.13
C PRO A 597 -6.25 -9.85 -39.97
N TYR A 598 -5.86 -11.06 -40.22
CA TYR A 598 -5.27 -11.98 -39.25
C TYR A 598 -3.75 -11.79 -39.18
N SER A 599 -3.25 -11.64 -37.98
CA SER A 599 -1.83 -11.78 -37.66
C SER A 599 -1.51 -13.20 -37.20
N PHE A 600 -0.25 -13.59 -37.15
CA PHE A 600 0.14 -14.88 -36.56
C PHE A 600 -0.40 -15.03 -35.13
N SER A 601 -0.27 -14.01 -34.30
CA SER A 601 -0.76 -14.00 -32.90
C SER A 601 -2.29 -14.17 -32.75
N SER A 602 -3.07 -13.85 -33.81
CA SER A 602 -4.51 -14.12 -33.84
C SER A 602 -4.85 -15.45 -34.52
N LEU A 603 -4.08 -15.88 -35.51
CA LEU A 603 -4.33 -17.12 -36.23
C LEU A 603 -3.96 -18.37 -35.38
N GLU A 604 -2.83 -18.36 -34.69
CA GLU A 604 -2.39 -19.49 -33.86
C GLU A 604 -3.44 -19.89 -32.80
N PRO A 605 -4.02 -18.98 -31.98
CA PRO A 605 -5.11 -19.33 -31.08
C PRO A 605 -6.38 -19.80 -31.79
N LEU A 606 -6.70 -19.26 -32.96
CA LEU A 606 -7.84 -19.74 -33.73
C LEU A 606 -7.70 -21.22 -34.11
N LEU A 607 -6.51 -21.63 -34.50
CA LEU A 607 -6.21 -23.01 -34.90
C LEU A 607 -6.17 -23.96 -33.70
N PHE A 608 -5.52 -23.58 -32.59
CA PHE A 608 -5.18 -24.47 -31.48
C PHE A 608 -5.93 -24.23 -30.18
N ASN A 609 -6.53 -23.04 -29.98
CA ASN A 609 -7.33 -22.71 -28.81
C ASN A 609 -8.50 -21.78 -29.19
N PRO A 610 -9.47 -22.30 -29.96
CA PRO A 610 -10.56 -21.47 -30.51
C PRO A 610 -11.41 -20.78 -29.44
N TYR A 611 -11.54 -21.35 -28.26
CA TYR A 611 -12.24 -20.70 -27.13
C TYR A 611 -11.54 -19.42 -26.67
N GLN A 612 -10.23 -19.50 -26.48
CA GLN A 612 -9.43 -18.30 -26.13
C GLN A 612 -9.50 -17.25 -27.25
N TRP A 613 -9.44 -17.69 -28.51
CA TRP A 613 -9.56 -16.79 -29.65
C TRP A 613 -10.89 -16.07 -29.67
N ALA A 614 -12.00 -16.79 -29.48
CA ALA A 614 -13.35 -16.24 -29.48
C ALA A 614 -13.56 -15.17 -28.38
N LEU A 615 -13.00 -15.40 -27.20
CA LEU A 615 -13.12 -14.45 -26.09
C LEU A 615 -12.19 -13.25 -26.28
N ASN A 616 -10.96 -13.46 -26.73
CA ASN A 616 -9.95 -12.42 -26.82
C ASN A 616 -10.17 -11.47 -28.01
N TYR A 617 -10.52 -11.99 -29.20
CA TYR A 617 -10.63 -11.20 -30.41
C TYR A 617 -12.06 -10.74 -30.73
N PRO A 618 -13.03 -11.60 -31.02
CA PRO A 618 -14.39 -11.15 -31.31
C PRO A 618 -15.11 -10.55 -30.12
N ALA A 619 -15.06 -11.21 -28.95
CA ALA A 619 -15.70 -10.71 -27.74
C ALA A 619 -14.92 -9.58 -27.05
N ASN A 620 -13.68 -9.32 -27.48
CA ASN A 620 -12.80 -8.33 -26.89
C ASN A 620 -12.69 -8.40 -25.35
N LEU A 621 -12.84 -9.60 -24.80
CA LEU A 621 -12.69 -9.87 -23.38
C LEU A 621 -11.20 -10.02 -23.07
N ARG A 622 -10.61 -9.00 -22.53
CA ARG A 622 -9.17 -8.98 -22.21
C ARG A 622 -8.97 -9.12 -20.71
N LYS A 623 -7.83 -9.71 -20.33
CA LYS A 623 -7.37 -9.63 -18.94
C LYS A 623 -7.37 -8.17 -18.51
N ALA A 624 -7.88 -7.91 -17.31
CA ALA A 624 -7.64 -6.61 -16.68
C ALA A 624 -6.12 -6.36 -16.70
N SER A 625 -5.71 -5.25 -17.29
CA SER A 625 -4.31 -4.87 -17.21
C SER A 625 -4.02 -4.50 -15.77
N VAL A 626 -3.53 -5.46 -15.00
CA VAL A 626 -2.77 -5.10 -13.82
C VAL A 626 -1.58 -4.32 -14.35
N LEU A 627 -1.45 -3.07 -13.95
CA LEU A 627 -0.31 -2.24 -14.30
C LEU A 627 0.93 -2.89 -13.69
N SER A 628 1.53 -3.81 -14.42
CA SER A 628 2.72 -4.54 -14.02
C SER A 628 3.87 -4.18 -14.93
N ILE A 629 5.03 -3.99 -14.34
CA ILE A 629 6.27 -3.85 -15.10
C ILE A 629 6.56 -5.19 -15.78
N PRO A 630 6.91 -5.20 -17.09
CA PRO A 630 7.17 -6.43 -17.82
C PRO A 630 8.18 -7.34 -17.12
N ALA A 631 7.94 -8.65 -17.15
CA ALA A 631 8.87 -9.65 -16.64
C ALA A 631 10.17 -9.68 -17.46
N ASP A 632 11.28 -10.05 -16.85
CA ASP A 632 12.64 -9.92 -17.34
C ASP A 632 12.87 -10.49 -18.75
N PHE A 633 12.40 -11.71 -19.03
CA PHE A 633 12.61 -12.35 -20.35
C PHE A 633 11.87 -11.65 -21.50
N THR A 634 10.64 -11.22 -21.28
CA THR A 634 9.85 -10.49 -22.28
C THR A 634 10.49 -9.15 -22.58
N LEU A 635 10.92 -8.43 -21.55
CA LEU A 635 11.60 -7.14 -21.70
C LEU A 635 12.92 -7.30 -22.44
N MET A 636 13.77 -8.28 -22.06
CA MET A 636 15.05 -8.54 -22.73
C MET A 636 14.85 -8.84 -24.22
N GLY A 637 13.79 -9.60 -24.56
CA GLY A 637 13.42 -9.84 -25.95
C GLY A 637 13.09 -8.55 -26.69
N THR A 638 12.21 -7.73 -26.13
CA THR A 638 11.81 -6.44 -26.73
C THR A 638 13.00 -5.50 -26.95
N LEU A 639 13.86 -5.35 -25.93
CA LEU A 639 15.06 -4.53 -26.03
C LEU A 639 16.06 -5.05 -27.07
N ALA A 640 16.20 -6.38 -27.18
CA ALA A 640 17.09 -6.99 -28.15
C ALA A 640 16.60 -6.78 -29.59
N HIS A 641 15.32 -6.98 -29.87
CA HIS A 641 14.71 -6.65 -31.17
C HIS A 641 14.90 -5.18 -31.51
N ARG A 642 14.65 -4.29 -30.52
CA ARG A 642 14.82 -2.85 -30.70
C ARG A 642 16.25 -2.44 -30.99
N MET A 643 17.24 -3.08 -30.39
CA MET A 643 18.65 -2.83 -30.68
C MET A 643 19.01 -3.22 -32.13
N VAL A 644 18.55 -4.39 -32.58
CA VAL A 644 18.80 -4.89 -33.95
C VAL A 644 18.05 -4.01 -34.98
N GLU A 645 16.83 -3.59 -34.67
CA GLU A 645 16.08 -2.63 -35.51
C GLU A 645 16.83 -1.31 -35.63
N LYS A 646 17.27 -0.68 -34.52
CA LYS A 646 18.07 0.56 -34.57
C LYS A 646 19.35 0.38 -35.40
N LEU A 647 20.02 -0.77 -35.28
CA LEU A 647 21.24 -1.04 -36.06
C LEU A 647 20.97 -1.00 -37.54
N TYR A 648 20.01 -1.78 -38.04
CA TYR A 648 19.77 -1.90 -39.48
C TYR A 648 18.88 -0.79 -40.06
N CYS A 649 18.31 0.09 -39.23
CA CYS A 649 17.78 1.39 -39.65
C CYS A 649 18.88 2.45 -39.83
N THR A 650 20.09 2.22 -39.30
CA THR A 650 21.21 3.14 -39.45
C THR A 650 21.84 2.95 -40.87
N ALA A 651 22.03 4.03 -41.59
CA ALA A 651 22.61 3.98 -42.94
C ALA A 651 23.99 3.29 -42.94
N ASP A 652 24.23 2.51 -43.92
CA ASP A 652 25.49 1.79 -44.19
C ASP A 652 25.92 0.81 -43.09
N SER A 653 25.04 0.54 -42.09
CA SER A 653 25.39 -0.34 -40.96
C SER A 653 25.79 -1.76 -41.40
N LEU A 654 25.23 -2.27 -42.48
CA LEU A 654 25.50 -3.60 -42.99
C LEU A 654 26.99 -3.80 -43.43
N VAL A 655 27.65 -2.74 -43.85
CA VAL A 655 29.05 -2.79 -44.32
C VAL A 655 30.07 -2.36 -43.26
N TRP A 656 29.61 -2.08 -42.05
CA TRP A 656 30.51 -1.69 -40.96
C TRP A 656 31.52 -2.77 -40.58
N THR A 657 32.70 -2.32 -40.19
CA THR A 657 33.67 -3.18 -39.54
C THR A 657 33.21 -3.55 -38.12
N LEU A 658 33.74 -4.61 -37.55
CA LEU A 658 33.45 -5.02 -36.19
C LEU A 658 33.70 -3.89 -35.18
N ALA A 659 34.81 -3.15 -35.35
CA ALA A 659 35.13 -2.03 -34.45
C ALA A 659 34.10 -0.89 -34.53
N GLN A 660 33.56 -0.61 -35.72
CA GLN A 660 32.49 0.38 -35.87
C GLN A 660 31.19 -0.09 -35.23
N LEU A 661 30.85 -1.37 -35.44
CA LEU A 661 29.66 -1.98 -34.80
C LEU A 661 29.76 -1.97 -33.26
N GLU A 662 30.89 -2.38 -32.70
CA GLU A 662 31.14 -2.39 -31.27
C GLU A 662 31.03 -1.00 -30.67
N ASN A 663 31.67 0.00 -31.26
CA ASN A 663 31.58 1.37 -30.78
C ASN A 663 30.14 1.92 -30.86
N TRP A 664 29.44 1.60 -31.93
CA TRP A 664 28.03 2.00 -32.04
C TRP A 664 27.18 1.33 -30.96
N PHE A 665 27.32 0.01 -30.76
CA PHE A 665 26.59 -0.73 -29.75
C PHE A 665 26.83 -0.14 -28.34
N ASP A 666 28.09 0.06 -27.97
CA ASP A 666 28.47 0.59 -26.65
C ASP A 666 27.94 2.02 -26.46
N SER A 667 27.77 2.81 -27.53
CA SER A 667 27.14 4.14 -27.45
C SER A 667 25.60 4.12 -27.30
N GLN A 668 24.95 3.06 -27.79
CA GLN A 668 23.48 3.02 -27.85
C GLN A 668 22.83 2.22 -26.72
N ILE A 669 23.54 1.24 -26.16
CA ILE A 669 22.93 0.27 -25.24
C ILE A 669 22.45 0.93 -23.93
N ASP A 670 23.23 1.86 -23.37
CA ASP A 670 22.85 2.55 -22.13
C ASP A 670 21.64 3.45 -22.34
N THR A 671 21.63 4.19 -23.45
CA THR A 671 20.49 5.02 -23.83
C THR A 671 19.22 4.19 -24.04
N LEU A 672 19.34 3.04 -24.73
CA LEU A 672 18.19 2.15 -24.94
C LEU A 672 17.62 1.62 -23.61
N ILE A 673 18.52 1.25 -22.68
CA ILE A 673 18.08 0.77 -21.36
C ILE A 673 17.41 1.89 -20.55
N ASP A 674 17.96 3.09 -20.57
CA ASP A 674 17.35 4.25 -19.90
C ASP A 674 15.96 4.57 -20.46
N GLU A 675 15.81 4.56 -21.78
CA GLU A 675 14.59 4.97 -22.47
C GLU A 675 13.48 3.91 -22.53
N GLU A 676 13.85 2.63 -22.66
CA GLU A 676 12.88 1.55 -22.93
C GLU A 676 13.00 0.36 -21.95
N GLY A 677 14.03 0.32 -21.09
CA GLY A 677 14.31 -0.79 -20.18
C GLY A 677 14.80 -0.42 -18.79
N ALA A 678 14.44 0.76 -18.30
CA ALA A 678 14.96 1.32 -17.04
C ALA A 678 14.72 0.43 -15.80
N VAL A 679 13.84 -0.56 -15.89
CA VAL A 679 13.66 -1.59 -14.85
C VAL A 679 14.96 -2.38 -14.58
N LEU A 680 15.82 -2.54 -15.58
CA LEU A 680 17.13 -3.19 -15.43
C LEU A 680 18.13 -2.36 -14.62
N LEU A 681 17.86 -1.06 -14.42
CA LEU A 681 18.68 -0.15 -13.62
C LEU A 681 18.27 -0.12 -12.16
N MET A 682 17.13 -0.70 -11.80
CA MET A 682 16.61 -0.72 -10.44
C MET A 682 17.56 -1.47 -9.49
N ALA A 683 17.47 -1.18 -8.20
CA ALA A 683 18.28 -1.83 -7.18
C ALA A 683 18.09 -3.36 -7.23
N GLY A 684 19.20 -4.10 -7.19
CA GLY A 684 19.21 -5.56 -7.27
C GLY A 684 19.25 -6.15 -8.69
N LYS A 685 19.09 -5.34 -9.75
CA LYS A 685 19.09 -5.80 -11.15
C LYS A 685 20.44 -5.65 -11.88
N GLN A 686 21.48 -5.23 -11.20
CA GLN A 686 22.79 -4.94 -11.80
C GLN A 686 23.41 -6.13 -12.53
N VAL A 687 23.36 -7.32 -11.95
CA VAL A 687 23.93 -8.55 -12.55
C VAL A 687 23.16 -8.94 -13.81
N GLU A 688 21.83 -8.85 -13.78
CA GLU A 688 20.96 -9.11 -14.91
C GLU A 688 21.22 -8.13 -16.05
N CYS A 689 21.35 -6.83 -15.72
CA CYS A 689 21.68 -5.79 -16.70
C CYS A 689 23.02 -6.03 -17.39
N LEU A 690 24.07 -6.31 -16.62
CA LEU A 690 25.40 -6.60 -17.15
C LEU A 690 25.40 -7.86 -18.01
N SER A 691 24.74 -8.93 -17.56
CA SER A 691 24.59 -10.17 -18.32
C SER A 691 23.84 -9.96 -19.63
N PHE A 692 22.76 -9.18 -19.60
CA PHE A 692 21.98 -8.80 -20.78
C PHE A 692 22.83 -8.04 -21.79
N LYS A 693 23.54 -6.99 -21.37
CA LYS A 693 24.43 -6.21 -22.25
C LYS A 693 25.49 -7.08 -22.92
N ALA A 694 26.17 -7.92 -22.13
CA ALA A 694 27.22 -8.79 -22.65
C ALA A 694 26.70 -9.81 -23.70
N ARG A 695 25.55 -10.45 -23.42
CA ARG A 695 24.93 -11.42 -24.31
C ARG A 695 24.41 -10.75 -25.60
N LEU A 696 23.74 -9.61 -25.48
CA LEU A 696 23.20 -8.90 -26.61
C LEU A 696 24.33 -8.38 -27.52
N ARG A 697 25.44 -7.88 -26.93
CA ARG A 697 26.63 -7.48 -27.69
C ARG A 697 27.18 -8.63 -28.52
N GLN A 698 27.38 -9.79 -27.90
CA GLN A 698 27.85 -11.01 -28.59
C GLN A 698 26.89 -11.41 -29.70
N SER A 699 25.60 -11.34 -29.49
CA SER A 699 24.58 -11.72 -30.47
C SER A 699 24.52 -10.78 -31.67
N VAL A 700 24.59 -9.48 -31.41
CA VAL A 700 24.60 -8.46 -32.49
C VAL A 700 25.84 -8.64 -33.37
N ILE A 701 27.02 -8.87 -32.75
CA ILE A 701 28.26 -9.15 -33.48
C ILE A 701 28.12 -10.42 -34.33
N SER A 702 27.62 -11.52 -33.73
CA SER A 702 27.43 -12.78 -34.41
C SER A 702 26.45 -12.66 -35.60
N LEU A 703 25.30 -12.00 -35.38
CA LEU A 703 24.32 -11.76 -36.43
C LEU A 703 24.93 -10.97 -37.57
N HIS A 704 25.63 -9.88 -37.28
CA HIS A 704 26.26 -9.03 -38.28
C HIS A 704 27.29 -9.80 -39.14
N GLN A 705 28.15 -10.58 -38.50
CA GLN A 705 29.13 -11.42 -39.21
C GLN A 705 28.45 -12.46 -40.08
N LEU A 706 27.39 -13.10 -39.62
CA LEU A 706 26.61 -14.07 -40.42
C LEU A 706 26.00 -13.41 -41.64
N LEU A 707 25.41 -12.22 -41.52
CA LEU A 707 24.81 -11.51 -42.65
C LEU A 707 25.85 -11.06 -43.69
N GLN A 708 27.01 -10.54 -43.27
CA GLN A 708 28.10 -10.18 -44.13
C GLN A 708 28.66 -11.41 -44.90
N THR A 709 28.85 -12.53 -44.17
CA THR A 709 29.39 -13.75 -44.72
C THR A 709 28.42 -14.39 -45.71
N ALA A 710 27.13 -14.23 -45.51
CA ALA A 710 26.09 -14.73 -46.41
C ALA A 710 25.92 -13.87 -47.69
N GLY A 711 26.60 -12.74 -47.79
CA GLY A 711 26.46 -11.84 -48.96
C GLY A 711 25.11 -11.13 -49.01
N ILE A 712 24.55 -10.80 -47.89
CA ILE A 712 23.28 -10.02 -47.77
C ILE A 712 23.54 -8.61 -48.31
N THR A 713 22.67 -8.15 -49.19
CA THR A 713 22.77 -6.83 -49.87
C THR A 713 21.78 -5.81 -49.26
N SER A 714 20.71 -6.30 -48.65
CA SER A 714 19.70 -5.43 -47.99
C SER A 714 19.11 -6.13 -46.78
N VAL A 715 18.92 -5.35 -45.70
CA VAL A 715 18.24 -5.77 -44.48
C VAL A 715 17.08 -4.78 -44.24
N LYS A 716 15.87 -5.28 -44.17
CA LYS A 716 14.68 -4.51 -43.80
C LYS A 716 14.16 -5.00 -42.45
N PRO A 717 14.43 -4.30 -41.34
CA PRO A 717 13.91 -4.65 -40.02
C PRO A 717 12.42 -4.27 -39.90
N GLU A 718 11.69 -5.04 -39.10
CA GLU A 718 10.26 -4.83 -38.76
C GLU A 718 9.40 -4.55 -40.04
N GLN A 719 9.66 -5.32 -41.11
CA GLN A 719 9.01 -5.10 -42.39
C GLN A 719 7.54 -5.53 -42.32
N LEU A 720 6.62 -4.60 -42.57
CA LEU A 720 5.19 -4.90 -42.73
C LEU A 720 4.99 -5.76 -44.00
N LEU A 721 4.32 -6.88 -43.81
CA LEU A 721 3.90 -7.81 -44.87
C LEU A 721 2.37 -7.91 -44.85
N GLU A 722 1.73 -7.78 -46.00
CA GLU A 722 0.29 -7.90 -46.15
C GLU A 722 -0.01 -8.83 -47.35
N GLY A 723 -1.10 -9.55 -47.29
CA GLY A 723 -1.55 -10.45 -48.31
C GLY A 723 -2.97 -10.95 -48.07
N THR A 724 -3.48 -11.73 -49.02
CA THR A 724 -4.84 -12.28 -48.96
C THR A 724 -4.81 -13.79 -49.10
N SER A 725 -5.76 -14.47 -48.49
CA SER A 725 -6.01 -15.89 -48.66
C SER A 725 -7.49 -16.13 -48.90
N ASN A 726 -7.85 -17.33 -49.36
CA ASN A 726 -9.26 -17.74 -49.47
C ASN A 726 -9.99 -17.84 -48.14
N GLN A 727 -9.26 -17.72 -47.01
CA GLN A 727 -9.82 -17.75 -45.68
C GLN A 727 -9.87 -16.36 -45.01
N GLY A 728 -9.23 -15.34 -45.57
CA GLY A 728 -9.25 -13.96 -45.05
C GLY A 728 -7.92 -13.24 -45.30
N ASP A 729 -7.91 -11.96 -45.00
CA ASP A 729 -6.72 -11.13 -45.15
C ASP A 729 -5.70 -11.40 -44.04
N LEU A 730 -4.45 -11.25 -44.40
CA LEU A 730 -3.31 -11.56 -43.54
C LEU A 730 -2.38 -10.35 -43.43
N LYS A 731 -1.82 -10.16 -42.24
CA LYS A 731 -0.77 -9.17 -42.02
C LYS A 731 0.24 -9.66 -41.00
N GLY A 732 1.47 -9.18 -41.09
CA GLY A 732 2.49 -9.45 -40.09
C GLY A 732 3.68 -8.54 -40.24
N PHE A 733 4.55 -8.57 -39.26
CA PHE A 733 5.83 -7.88 -39.31
C PHE A 733 6.91 -8.92 -39.24
N ALA A 734 7.78 -8.95 -40.28
CA ALA A 734 8.96 -9.79 -40.24
C ALA A 734 10.07 -9.06 -39.49
N ASP A 735 10.65 -9.69 -38.50
CA ASP A 735 11.73 -9.07 -37.70
C ASP A 735 12.88 -8.61 -38.58
N LEU A 736 13.32 -9.49 -39.50
CA LEU A 736 14.29 -9.14 -40.57
C LEU A 736 13.87 -9.77 -41.89
N LEU A 737 13.66 -8.96 -42.91
CA LEU A 737 13.57 -9.41 -44.30
C LEU A 737 14.87 -9.08 -44.99
N LEU A 738 15.60 -10.11 -45.45
CA LEU A 738 16.91 -10.05 -46.04
C LEU A 738 16.82 -10.28 -47.56
N THR A 739 17.66 -9.58 -48.35
CA THR A 739 17.83 -9.82 -49.76
C THR A 739 19.29 -10.22 -50.04
N LEU A 740 19.51 -11.32 -50.76
CA LEU A 740 20.81 -11.80 -51.14
C LEU A 740 21.27 -11.17 -52.47
N SER A 741 22.54 -11.39 -52.82
CA SER A 741 23.15 -10.89 -54.07
C SER A 741 22.51 -11.47 -55.33
N ASP A 742 21.91 -12.65 -55.25
CA ASP A 742 21.18 -13.30 -56.34
C ASP A 742 19.69 -12.87 -56.46
N GLY A 743 19.26 -11.94 -55.61
CA GLY A 743 17.88 -11.46 -55.55
C GLY A 743 16.93 -12.37 -54.76
N SER A 744 17.38 -13.49 -54.24
CA SER A 744 16.59 -14.35 -53.38
C SER A 744 16.33 -13.67 -52.00
N THR A 745 15.25 -14.05 -51.34
CA THR A 745 14.83 -13.47 -50.06
C THR A 745 14.91 -14.50 -48.92
N LEU A 746 15.25 -14.02 -47.72
CA LEU A 746 15.29 -14.79 -46.48
C LEU A 746 14.58 -14.03 -45.36
N ILE A 747 13.79 -14.74 -44.59
CA ILE A 747 13.14 -14.21 -43.39
C ILE A 747 13.86 -14.75 -42.16
N VAL A 748 14.29 -13.86 -41.28
CA VAL A 748 14.85 -14.24 -39.99
C VAL A 748 13.92 -13.69 -38.90
N ASP A 749 13.36 -14.60 -38.13
CA ASP A 749 12.57 -14.27 -36.95
C ASP A 749 13.46 -14.40 -35.71
N MET A 750 13.56 -13.34 -34.94
CA MET A 750 14.42 -13.25 -33.77
C MET A 750 13.71 -13.69 -32.49
N LYS A 751 14.41 -14.45 -31.67
CA LYS A 751 13.86 -14.86 -30.35
C LYS A 751 14.93 -14.67 -29.27
N TRP A 752 14.54 -14.10 -28.13
CA TRP A 752 15.51 -13.92 -27.06
C TRP A 752 16.10 -15.25 -26.61
N ALA A 753 15.27 -16.25 -26.32
CA ALA A 753 15.71 -17.55 -25.83
C ALA A 753 14.83 -18.69 -26.38
N GLY A 754 15.14 -19.94 -26.04
CA GLY A 754 14.34 -21.12 -26.43
C GLY A 754 14.91 -21.92 -27.61
N GLN A 755 16.24 -22.01 -27.74
CA GLN A 755 16.91 -22.73 -28.84
C GLN A 755 16.33 -24.13 -29.07
N LYS A 756 16.09 -24.92 -28.03
CA LYS A 756 15.53 -26.28 -28.16
C LYS A 756 14.13 -26.25 -28.76
N LYS A 757 13.22 -25.40 -28.24
CA LYS A 757 11.84 -25.24 -28.71
C LYS A 757 11.77 -24.85 -30.21
N TYR A 758 12.57 -23.88 -30.62
CA TYR A 758 12.55 -23.41 -32.03
C TYR A 758 13.23 -24.37 -32.97
N ARG A 759 14.23 -25.11 -32.51
CA ARG A 759 14.80 -26.25 -33.24
C ARG A 759 13.76 -27.34 -33.49
N GLU A 760 13.00 -27.73 -32.46
CA GLU A 760 11.92 -28.69 -32.53
C GLU A 760 10.80 -28.22 -33.45
N LYS A 761 10.45 -26.92 -33.44
CA LYS A 761 9.47 -26.36 -34.38
C LYS A 761 9.92 -26.52 -35.86
N LEU A 762 11.18 -26.30 -36.15
CA LEU A 762 11.71 -26.53 -37.50
C LEU A 762 11.76 -28.03 -37.85
N GLN A 763 12.15 -28.88 -36.92
CA GLN A 763 12.22 -30.33 -37.11
C GLN A 763 10.87 -30.98 -37.38
N ASN A 764 9.82 -30.47 -36.76
CA ASN A 764 8.47 -31.03 -36.82
C ASN A 764 7.55 -30.24 -37.79
N ASP A 765 8.09 -29.34 -38.59
CA ASP A 765 7.38 -28.46 -39.55
C ASP A 765 6.21 -27.66 -38.90
N THR A 766 6.34 -27.31 -37.59
CA THR A 766 5.33 -26.55 -36.82
C THR A 766 5.72 -25.07 -36.65
N HIS A 767 6.64 -24.56 -37.48
CA HIS A 767 7.10 -23.18 -37.47
C HIS A 767 6.15 -22.23 -38.23
N LEU A 768 4.86 -22.22 -37.83
CA LEU A 768 3.77 -21.58 -38.56
C LEU A 768 3.94 -20.06 -38.73
N GLN A 769 4.59 -19.37 -37.80
CA GLN A 769 4.90 -17.94 -37.90
C GLN A 769 5.75 -17.65 -39.16
N LEU A 770 6.82 -18.40 -39.31
CA LEU A 770 7.72 -18.29 -40.48
C LEU A 770 7.02 -18.68 -41.79
N ILE A 771 6.16 -19.71 -41.78
CA ILE A 771 5.38 -20.12 -42.95
C ILE A 771 4.39 -19.03 -43.35
N LEU A 772 3.73 -18.38 -42.42
CA LEU A 772 2.82 -17.26 -42.68
C LEU A 772 3.60 -16.11 -43.37
N TYR A 773 4.74 -15.72 -42.80
CA TYR A 773 5.54 -14.63 -43.36
C TYR A 773 6.13 -15.01 -44.74
N ALA A 774 6.55 -16.28 -44.89
CA ALA A 774 7.03 -16.78 -46.18
C ALA A 774 5.94 -16.74 -47.26
N LYS A 775 4.68 -17.05 -46.89
CA LYS A 775 3.54 -16.92 -47.80
C LYS A 775 3.30 -15.47 -48.24
N LEU A 776 3.34 -14.52 -47.30
CA LEU A 776 3.17 -13.11 -47.59
C LEU A 776 4.27 -12.54 -48.49
N VAL A 777 5.51 -12.98 -48.30
CA VAL A 777 6.62 -12.64 -49.20
C VAL A 777 6.44 -13.32 -50.57
N GLN A 778 6.00 -14.58 -50.65
CA GLN A 778 5.70 -15.27 -51.91
C GLN A 778 4.62 -14.53 -52.71
N ASP A 779 3.57 -14.03 -52.04
CA ASP A 779 2.53 -13.24 -52.72
C ASP A 779 3.05 -11.95 -53.33
N ALA A 780 4.01 -11.31 -52.66
CA ALA A 780 4.63 -10.07 -53.11
C ALA A 780 5.71 -10.28 -54.18
N THR A 781 6.47 -11.39 -54.13
CA THR A 781 7.67 -11.62 -54.95
C THR A 781 7.54 -12.73 -55.98
N GLY A 782 6.52 -13.59 -55.89
CA GLY A 782 6.32 -14.79 -56.73
C GLY A 782 7.13 -16.01 -56.29
N SER A 783 8.05 -15.90 -55.34
CA SER A 783 8.92 -16.99 -54.89
C SER A 783 8.87 -17.18 -53.36
N TRP A 784 8.97 -18.45 -52.91
CA TRP A 784 9.02 -18.74 -51.50
C TRP A 784 10.40 -18.40 -50.95
N PRO A 785 10.48 -17.52 -49.92
CA PRO A 785 11.73 -17.20 -49.25
C PRO A 785 12.26 -18.36 -48.43
N GLU A 786 13.54 -18.38 -48.13
CA GLU A 786 14.06 -19.20 -47.03
C GLU A 786 13.72 -18.60 -45.69
N VAL A 787 13.76 -19.44 -44.64
CA VAL A 787 13.34 -19.05 -43.28
C VAL A 787 14.33 -19.50 -42.21
N ALA A 788 14.50 -18.68 -41.18
CA ALA A 788 15.38 -18.98 -40.06
C ALA A 788 14.88 -18.38 -38.77
N TYR A 789 15.25 -18.99 -37.65
CA TYR A 789 15.21 -18.36 -36.34
C TYR A 789 16.62 -17.93 -35.93
N PHE A 790 16.74 -16.73 -35.37
CA PHE A 790 17.96 -16.30 -34.68
C PHE A 790 17.73 -16.19 -33.18
N ILE A 791 18.45 -17.04 -32.43
CA ILE A 791 18.33 -17.06 -30.96
C ILE A 791 19.33 -16.09 -30.37
N LEU A 792 18.86 -14.92 -29.94
CA LEU A 792 19.71 -13.82 -29.48
C LEU A 792 20.51 -14.18 -28.23
N HIS A 793 19.91 -14.87 -27.22
CA HIS A 793 20.61 -15.26 -26.01
C HIS A 793 21.85 -16.15 -26.28
N ASP A 794 21.80 -17.01 -27.30
CA ASP A 794 22.80 -18.01 -27.59
C ASP A 794 23.64 -17.66 -28.85
N ALA A 795 23.31 -16.53 -29.47
CA ALA A 795 23.91 -16.07 -30.72
C ALA A 795 23.91 -17.14 -31.84
N LYS A 796 22.78 -17.89 -31.98
CA LYS A 796 22.70 -19.04 -32.91
C LYS A 796 21.60 -18.88 -33.94
N LEU A 797 21.97 -19.13 -35.20
CA LEU A 797 21.03 -19.25 -36.30
C LEU A 797 20.53 -20.71 -36.43
N LEU A 798 19.23 -20.90 -36.54
CA LEU A 798 18.56 -22.16 -36.80
C LEU A 798 17.83 -22.07 -38.14
N THR A 799 18.23 -22.88 -39.11
CA THR A 799 17.63 -22.89 -40.44
C THR A 799 17.62 -24.29 -41.03
N THR A 800 16.68 -24.56 -41.90
CA THR A 800 16.65 -25.79 -42.74
C THR A 800 17.51 -25.67 -44.01
N ALA A 801 17.89 -24.44 -44.40
CA ALA A 801 18.68 -24.13 -45.58
C ALA A 801 20.02 -23.47 -45.22
N PRO A 802 21.01 -24.21 -44.74
CA PRO A 802 22.27 -23.65 -44.23
C PRO A 802 23.26 -23.24 -45.36
N TYR A 803 23.01 -23.63 -46.60
CA TYR A 803 23.92 -23.37 -47.71
C TYR A 803 24.26 -21.89 -47.94
N GLN A 804 23.42 -21.01 -47.43
CA GLN A 804 23.63 -19.55 -47.47
C GLN A 804 24.56 -19.05 -46.36
N PHE A 805 24.71 -19.81 -45.26
CA PHE A 805 25.48 -19.40 -44.10
C PHE A 805 26.67 -20.35 -43.83
N LYS A 806 27.88 -19.89 -43.99
CA LYS A 806 29.08 -20.67 -43.68
C LYS A 806 29.14 -21.02 -42.19
N GLY A 807 29.35 -22.31 -41.89
CA GLY A 807 29.51 -22.80 -40.51
C GLY A 807 28.23 -23.03 -39.75
N VAL A 808 27.06 -22.83 -40.33
CA VAL A 808 25.75 -23.11 -39.70
C VAL A 808 25.33 -24.56 -40.00
N THR A 809 24.98 -25.30 -38.98
CA THR A 809 24.48 -26.68 -39.11
C THR A 809 22.98 -26.66 -39.42
N ALA A 810 22.56 -27.39 -40.45
CA ALA A 810 21.15 -27.55 -40.79
C ALA A 810 20.33 -28.11 -39.64
N VAL A 811 19.10 -27.65 -39.50
CA VAL A 811 18.06 -28.34 -38.74
C VAL A 811 17.33 -29.24 -39.73
N THR A 812 17.50 -30.57 -39.62
CA THR A 812 16.85 -31.53 -40.52
C THR A 812 15.38 -31.68 -40.13
N SER A 813 14.48 -31.42 -41.08
CA SER A 813 13.05 -31.74 -40.93
C SER A 813 12.83 -33.26 -40.88
N LYS A 814 11.89 -33.71 -40.10
CA LYS A 814 11.53 -35.13 -39.95
C LYS A 814 10.56 -35.62 -41.02
N SER A 815 9.78 -34.72 -41.60
CA SER A 815 8.68 -35.03 -42.53
C SER A 815 8.99 -34.67 -43.99
N GLU A 816 10.05 -33.92 -44.26
CA GLU A 816 10.47 -33.42 -45.57
C GLU A 816 9.33 -32.68 -46.32
N ILE A 817 8.36 -32.11 -45.60
CA ILE A 817 7.23 -31.39 -46.18
C ILE A 817 7.67 -30.01 -46.66
N THR A 818 7.22 -29.62 -47.82
CA THR A 818 7.54 -28.29 -48.39
C THR A 818 6.75 -27.16 -47.77
N LYS A 819 7.31 -25.94 -47.74
CA LYS A 819 6.62 -24.74 -47.21
C LYS A 819 5.21 -24.54 -47.80
N PRO A 820 4.98 -24.66 -49.11
CA PRO A 820 3.65 -24.67 -49.71
C PRO A 820 2.70 -25.72 -49.11
N ALA A 821 3.19 -26.93 -48.87
CA ALA A 821 2.37 -28.01 -48.31
C ALA A 821 1.96 -27.72 -46.87
N VAL A 822 2.87 -27.22 -46.03
CA VAL A 822 2.54 -26.78 -44.67
C VAL A 822 1.49 -25.65 -44.69
N TRP A 823 1.60 -24.71 -45.61
CA TRP A 823 0.61 -23.66 -45.80
C TRP A 823 -0.78 -24.22 -46.16
N GLN A 824 -0.86 -25.21 -47.04
CA GLN A 824 -2.12 -25.88 -47.36
C GLN A 824 -2.75 -26.56 -46.14
N GLN A 825 -1.95 -27.18 -45.27
CA GLN A 825 -2.42 -27.75 -44.02
C GLN A 825 -3.04 -26.67 -43.10
N VAL A 826 -2.37 -25.49 -43.01
CA VAL A 826 -2.89 -24.34 -42.26
C VAL A 826 -4.25 -23.89 -42.77
N LEU A 827 -4.38 -23.73 -44.11
CA LEU A 827 -5.62 -23.32 -44.75
C LEU A 827 -6.76 -24.30 -44.49
N LYS A 828 -6.51 -25.60 -44.55
CA LYS A 828 -7.51 -26.65 -44.26
C LYS A 828 -7.96 -26.63 -42.81
N THR A 829 -7.03 -26.51 -41.89
CA THR A 829 -7.36 -26.41 -40.45
C THR A 829 -8.10 -25.12 -40.15
N TRP A 830 -7.73 -24.00 -40.78
CA TRP A 830 -8.43 -22.72 -40.62
C TRP A 830 -9.88 -22.78 -41.16
N ALA A 831 -10.06 -23.37 -42.38
CA ALA A 831 -11.40 -23.57 -42.92
C ALA A 831 -12.29 -24.45 -42.01
N TRP A 832 -11.70 -25.51 -41.44
CA TRP A 832 -12.39 -26.41 -40.53
C TRP A 832 -12.78 -25.69 -39.22
N ARG A 833 -11.91 -24.87 -38.66
CA ARG A 833 -12.27 -24.06 -37.47
C ARG A 833 -13.37 -23.04 -37.78
N LYS A 834 -13.29 -22.36 -38.90
CA LYS A 834 -14.38 -21.47 -39.35
C LYS A 834 -15.72 -22.18 -39.51
N ALA A 835 -15.71 -23.42 -40.01
CA ALA A 835 -16.93 -24.24 -40.14
C ALA A 835 -17.53 -24.57 -38.75
N GLN A 836 -16.70 -24.87 -37.74
CA GLN A 836 -17.18 -25.10 -36.36
C GLN A 836 -17.87 -23.83 -35.81
N PHE A 837 -17.25 -22.67 -35.97
CA PHE A 837 -17.83 -21.38 -35.54
C PHE A 837 -19.14 -21.08 -36.31
N LYS A 838 -19.21 -21.35 -37.62
CA LYS A 838 -20.45 -21.19 -38.41
C LYS A 838 -21.54 -22.13 -37.94
N ALA A 839 -21.19 -23.29 -37.44
CA ALA A 839 -22.14 -24.24 -36.82
C ALA A 839 -22.53 -23.84 -35.37
N GLY A 840 -22.01 -22.71 -34.84
CA GLY A 840 -22.30 -22.24 -33.50
C GLY A 840 -21.57 -23.03 -32.40
N MET A 841 -20.44 -23.68 -32.72
CA MET A 841 -19.69 -24.51 -31.81
C MET A 841 -18.25 -23.95 -31.58
N ILE A 842 -17.82 -23.90 -30.30
CA ILE A 842 -16.48 -23.50 -29.91
C ILE A 842 -15.87 -24.60 -29.02
N GLU A 843 -14.67 -25.05 -29.36
CA GLU A 843 -13.97 -26.07 -28.59
C GLU A 843 -13.04 -25.45 -27.53
N VAL A 844 -13.05 -26.01 -26.32
CA VAL A 844 -12.09 -25.75 -25.26
C VAL A 844 -11.03 -26.84 -25.32
N ILE A 845 -9.78 -26.46 -25.62
CA ILE A 845 -8.65 -27.38 -25.68
C ILE A 845 -7.78 -27.13 -24.44
N VAL A 846 -7.52 -28.19 -23.66
CA VAL A 846 -6.76 -28.15 -22.41
C VAL A 846 -5.68 -29.21 -22.45
N GLU A 847 -4.49 -28.92 -21.91
CA GLU A 847 -3.41 -29.89 -21.74
C GLU A 847 -3.88 -31.06 -20.86
N GLY A 848 -3.48 -32.28 -21.22
CA GLY A 848 -3.83 -33.52 -20.52
C GLY A 848 -5.24 -34.06 -20.82
N THR A 849 -5.96 -33.51 -21.79
CA THR A 849 -7.14 -34.19 -22.37
C THR A 849 -6.67 -35.41 -23.14
N GLU A 850 -7.36 -36.56 -22.95
CA GLU A 850 -7.07 -37.79 -23.70
C GLU A 850 -7.16 -37.51 -25.21
N PRO A 851 -6.27 -38.10 -26.04
CA PRO A 851 -6.29 -37.89 -27.49
C PRO A 851 -7.65 -38.14 -28.15
N ASN A 852 -8.43 -39.07 -27.59
CA ASN A 852 -9.77 -39.39 -28.08
C ASN A 852 -10.79 -38.28 -27.77
N GLU A 853 -10.47 -37.35 -26.86
CA GLU A 853 -11.32 -36.20 -26.51
C GLU A 853 -11.00 -34.99 -27.37
N LEU A 854 -9.86 -34.95 -28.07
CA LEU A 854 -9.54 -33.89 -28.99
C LEU A 854 -10.38 -34.00 -30.25
N SER A 855 -10.87 -32.86 -30.75
CA SER A 855 -11.54 -32.85 -32.05
C SER A 855 -10.58 -33.34 -33.15
N THR A 856 -11.06 -34.22 -34.01
CA THR A 856 -10.26 -34.75 -35.11
C THR A 856 -10.11 -33.69 -36.20
N PRO A 857 -8.90 -33.10 -36.39
CA PRO A 857 -8.69 -32.20 -37.49
C PRO A 857 -8.72 -32.95 -38.81
N PRO A 858 -8.82 -32.26 -39.97
CA PRO A 858 -8.71 -32.89 -41.28
C PRO A 858 -7.42 -33.74 -41.35
N GLU A 859 -7.46 -34.90 -41.98
CA GLU A 859 -6.30 -35.80 -42.13
C GLU A 859 -5.05 -35.07 -42.62
N ASP A 860 -5.25 -34.13 -43.54
CA ASP A 860 -4.18 -33.29 -44.13
C ASP A 860 -4.14 -31.88 -43.48
N GLY A 861 -4.62 -31.73 -42.23
CA GLY A 861 -4.52 -30.49 -41.44
C GLY A 861 -3.23 -30.38 -40.63
N VAL A 862 -3.05 -29.27 -39.96
CA VAL A 862 -1.96 -29.13 -39.00
C VAL A 862 -2.26 -29.99 -37.77
N ALA A 863 -1.26 -30.73 -37.29
CA ALA A 863 -1.39 -31.55 -36.09
C ALA A 863 -1.83 -30.71 -34.88
N PRO A 864 -2.76 -31.18 -34.06
CA PRO A 864 -3.19 -30.47 -32.85
C PRO A 864 -1.99 -30.21 -31.95
N GLN A 865 -1.95 -29.00 -31.37
CA GLN A 865 -0.96 -28.63 -30.37
C GLN A 865 -1.69 -28.42 -29.05
N GLU A 866 -1.25 -29.08 -28.01
CA GLU A 866 -1.69 -28.80 -26.65
C GLU A 866 -1.14 -27.45 -26.19
N MET A 867 -2.00 -26.63 -25.60
CA MET A 867 -1.58 -25.36 -25.03
C MET A 867 -1.44 -25.48 -23.53
N ASP A 868 -0.32 -25.03 -23.02
CA ASP A 868 -0.05 -24.98 -21.57
C ASP A 868 -1.15 -24.19 -20.86
N PRO A 869 -1.84 -24.76 -19.86
CA PRO A 869 -2.93 -24.10 -19.11
C PRO A 869 -2.53 -22.74 -18.52
N ARG A 870 -1.24 -22.57 -18.17
CA ARG A 870 -0.72 -21.30 -17.62
C ARG A 870 -0.90 -20.12 -18.56
N TYR A 871 -1.01 -20.34 -19.86
CA TYR A 871 -1.22 -19.30 -20.87
C TYR A 871 -2.69 -19.17 -21.30
N ASN A 872 -3.61 -20.00 -20.73
CA ASN A 872 -5.03 -19.91 -21.02
C ASN A 872 -5.79 -19.21 -19.87
N ALA A 873 -5.97 -17.90 -20.01
CA ALA A 873 -6.61 -17.06 -19.00
C ALA A 873 -8.11 -17.31 -18.78
N TYR A 874 -8.74 -18.10 -19.62
CA TYR A 874 -10.19 -18.26 -19.68
C TYR A 874 -10.70 -19.65 -19.24
N LEU A 875 -9.81 -20.54 -18.79
CA LEU A 875 -10.17 -21.92 -18.41
C LEU A 875 -11.25 -21.96 -17.34
N HIS A 876 -11.17 -21.11 -16.32
CA HIS A 876 -12.18 -21.06 -15.26
C HIS A 876 -13.58 -20.69 -15.77
N LEU A 877 -13.69 -19.87 -16.82
CA LEU A 877 -14.98 -19.55 -17.45
C LEU A 877 -15.60 -20.77 -18.13
N ALA A 878 -14.79 -21.74 -18.51
CA ALA A 878 -15.22 -22.99 -19.12
C ALA A 878 -15.39 -24.13 -18.10
N GLY A 879 -15.21 -23.85 -16.80
CA GLY A 879 -15.35 -24.84 -15.73
C GLY A 879 -14.13 -25.75 -15.55
N TRP A 880 -12.98 -25.40 -16.17
CA TRP A 880 -11.72 -26.13 -16.01
C TRP A 880 -10.87 -25.46 -14.92
N GLU A 881 -10.33 -26.25 -14.02
CA GLU A 881 -9.38 -25.80 -13.00
C GLU A 881 -7.94 -25.81 -13.57
N GLN A 882 -7.10 -24.88 -13.06
CA GLN A 882 -5.68 -24.89 -13.39
C GLN A 882 -4.92 -25.95 -12.61
#